data_25eedf353bc4fb1d1639462c92b84009
#
_entry.id   25eedf353bc4fb1d1639462c92b84009
#
_cell.length_a   1.000
_cell.length_b   1.000
_cell.length_c   1.000
_cell.angle_alpha   90.00
_cell.angle_beta   90.00
_cell.angle_gamma   90.00
#
_symmetry.space_group_name_H-M   'P 1'
#
loop_
_entity.id
_entity.type
_entity.pdbx_description
1 polymer ?
#
loop_
_entity_poly.entity_id
_entity_poly.type
_entity_poly.pdbx_seq_one_letter_code
_entity_poly.pdbx_strand_id
1 'polypeptide(L)'
;MEPEPESQERIFIPPDFYCPITGELLQNPVSDPSGHTYEKESILKWLSTKKESPITREYLESTMLTDNTALKRSIDSIRDKIQSDQLKIDSRLFEETLEPYKSKLDEITIDQYYTQGKLVVSVNTPEVEKRPPIDIVLCIDVSYSMFDEATLKGAKNERISHGISVLSLTISAAKTILYSLEDDDNISIVTYSSHAETIVSNQPCTSENKSLITQQLDSLKPIANTNMWSGIVASLDILKETSPPQKNKGIILLTDGVPNVEPPRGHETTLERYFRSENFRCPITTYGFGYNLDSNLLANISNISGGDGFSFIPDASILGSVFINGISSILTTATNYPKLRVSLSNGALFEDGSDFQELEIDSLKYGRSKNYVFDIDTSEELTQNFSDVTLTLENGKTFTTNQNTYDVGMVNRQLLRFGAINAIRQSSTMQSCSDSGVKDYINEFCKTMKDYHQSSKDVYIQNMIQDFDGQIKEALNITTRGAHENWYDRWGRHYLLSLMGAYTNEICNNFKDKGIWNFKSPMFNRLCDKVSTVFEAIPPPKPDIVKREPPPLRTRGGGVYFAEQSVSRSPLRSMSVYNNAGGGCCIGSSGVLMADRTIRKIKDLKKGDLVVTCDPNNIDETVISPIECLVFTKSYNDEELLSTISNKVTTLTLTPFHPIVETKKFKWTFPISLKEPQIRKCEGVYTVVVQNRFPIIVQGFTYATLGHGITGEVIGHPFFGTGRVINDLKKFNTYSYGFVNLEKTNYKREGGIVTGIF
;
A
#
# COMPACT_ATOMS: atom_id res chain seq x y z
N MET A 1 -43.65 -13.23 10.49
CA MET A 1 -42.34 -13.71 9.99
C MET A 1 -42.42 -13.69 8.47
N GLU A 2 -42.00 -12.58 7.91
CA GLU A 2 -41.81 -12.42 6.46
C GLU A 2 -40.43 -13.01 6.11
N PRO A 3 -40.27 -13.69 4.97
CA PRO A 3 -38.98 -14.27 4.57
C PRO A 3 -38.00 -13.18 4.18
N GLU A 4 -36.74 -13.32 4.65
CA GLU A 4 -35.61 -12.48 4.25
C GLU A 4 -35.40 -12.57 2.72
N PRO A 5 -35.01 -11.46 2.05
CA PRO A 5 -34.70 -11.48 0.64
C PRO A 5 -33.38 -12.23 0.38
N GLU A 6 -33.44 -13.21 -0.52
CA GLU A 6 -32.29 -13.97 -1.01
C GLU A 6 -31.19 -13.04 -1.55
N SER A 7 -29.97 -13.32 -1.14
CA SER A 7 -28.76 -12.61 -1.59
C SER A 7 -28.56 -12.79 -3.09
N GLN A 8 -28.64 -11.72 -3.85
CA GLN A 8 -28.33 -11.71 -5.29
C GLN A 8 -26.84 -11.99 -5.52
N GLU A 9 -26.51 -13.10 -6.14
CA GLU A 9 -25.16 -13.42 -6.61
C GLU A 9 -24.74 -12.44 -7.71
N ARG A 10 -23.70 -11.65 -7.48
CA ARG A 10 -23.06 -10.82 -8.51
C ARG A 10 -22.23 -11.71 -9.42
N ILE A 11 -22.57 -11.81 -10.68
CA ILE A 11 -21.82 -12.59 -11.68
C ILE A 11 -20.65 -11.74 -12.18
N PHE A 12 -19.43 -12.22 -11.97
CA PHE A 12 -18.23 -11.66 -12.59
C PHE A 12 -18.09 -12.20 -14.02
N ILE A 13 -18.01 -11.31 -15.02
CA ILE A 13 -17.77 -11.67 -16.42
C ILE A 13 -16.28 -11.48 -16.71
N PRO A 14 -15.52 -12.55 -17.03
CA PRO A 14 -14.10 -12.45 -17.33
C PRO A 14 -13.80 -11.50 -18.51
N PRO A 15 -12.67 -10.78 -18.49
CA PRO A 15 -12.27 -9.88 -19.59
C PRO A 15 -12.16 -10.56 -20.96
N ASP A 16 -11.81 -11.85 -20.99
CA ASP A 16 -11.69 -12.65 -22.21
C ASP A 16 -13.03 -12.90 -22.92
N PHE A 17 -14.14 -12.51 -22.29
CA PHE A 17 -15.48 -12.62 -22.88
C PHE A 17 -15.84 -11.40 -23.73
N TYR A 18 -15.00 -10.36 -23.74
CA TYR A 18 -15.20 -9.14 -24.50
C TYR A 18 -14.31 -9.11 -25.75
N CYS A 19 -14.88 -8.65 -26.86
CA CYS A 19 -14.13 -8.51 -28.11
C CYS A 19 -13.09 -7.38 -28.00
N PRO A 20 -11.80 -7.63 -28.24
CA PRO A 20 -10.76 -6.58 -28.14
C PRO A 20 -10.85 -5.51 -29.28
N ILE A 21 -11.69 -5.73 -30.28
CA ILE A 21 -11.93 -4.77 -31.36
C ILE A 21 -13.11 -3.84 -31.05
N THR A 22 -14.20 -4.39 -30.48
CA THR A 22 -15.44 -3.64 -30.23
C THR A 22 -15.63 -3.26 -28.78
N GLY A 23 -14.96 -3.95 -27.84
CA GLY A 23 -15.20 -3.79 -26.40
C GLY A 23 -16.51 -4.42 -25.91
N GLU A 24 -17.31 -5.03 -26.80
CA GLU A 24 -18.59 -5.63 -26.47
C GLU A 24 -18.46 -7.12 -26.12
N LEU A 25 -19.44 -7.65 -25.38
CA LEU A 25 -19.51 -9.06 -25.03
C LEU A 25 -19.66 -9.90 -26.34
N LEU A 26 -18.74 -10.86 -26.51
CA LEU A 26 -18.69 -11.73 -27.68
C LEU A 26 -20.00 -12.46 -27.90
N GLN A 27 -20.43 -12.53 -29.15
CA GLN A 27 -21.61 -13.30 -29.59
C GLN A 27 -21.21 -14.53 -30.39
N ASN A 28 -20.27 -14.36 -31.31
CA ASN A 28 -19.72 -15.42 -32.15
C ASN A 28 -18.19 -15.39 -32.05
N PRO A 29 -17.62 -15.89 -30.95
CA PRO A 29 -16.18 -15.82 -30.69
C PRO A 29 -15.40 -16.71 -31.65
N VAL A 30 -14.38 -16.15 -32.30
CA VAL A 30 -13.39 -16.86 -33.10
C VAL A 30 -11.99 -16.54 -32.58
N SER A 31 -11.12 -17.55 -32.56
CA SER A 31 -9.76 -17.41 -32.08
C SER A 31 -8.73 -17.46 -33.21
N ASP A 32 -7.69 -16.66 -33.14
CA ASP A 32 -6.52 -16.72 -34.02
C ASP A 32 -5.54 -17.82 -33.57
N PRO A 33 -4.51 -18.16 -34.38
CA PRO A 33 -3.51 -19.16 -34.02
C PRO A 33 -2.70 -18.81 -32.77
N SER A 34 -2.65 -17.54 -32.37
CA SER A 34 -1.96 -17.04 -31.18
C SER A 34 -2.84 -17.10 -29.92
N GLY A 35 -4.11 -17.57 -30.05
CA GLY A 35 -5.03 -17.77 -28.94
C GLY A 35 -5.88 -16.55 -28.58
N HIS A 36 -5.79 -15.43 -29.31
CA HIS A 36 -6.64 -14.27 -29.07
C HIS A 36 -8.02 -14.47 -29.68
N THR A 37 -9.05 -14.05 -28.96
CA THR A 37 -10.44 -14.25 -29.37
C THR A 37 -11.10 -12.93 -29.73
N TYR A 38 -11.86 -12.93 -30.81
CA TYR A 38 -12.54 -11.76 -31.40
C TYR A 38 -13.99 -12.08 -31.75
N GLU A 39 -14.82 -11.04 -31.84
CA GLU A 39 -16.12 -11.16 -32.49
C GLU A 39 -15.92 -11.46 -34.00
N LYS A 40 -16.54 -12.49 -34.48
CA LYS A 40 -16.35 -13.02 -35.87
C LYS A 40 -16.53 -11.94 -36.94
N GLU A 41 -17.59 -11.17 -36.87
CA GLU A 41 -17.86 -10.12 -37.85
C GLU A 41 -16.84 -9.02 -37.82
N SER A 42 -16.39 -8.63 -36.62
CA SER A 42 -15.45 -7.54 -36.41
C SER A 42 -14.05 -7.90 -36.90
N ILE A 43 -13.56 -9.10 -36.62
CA ILE A 43 -12.25 -9.55 -37.10
C ILE A 43 -12.26 -9.78 -38.62
N LEU A 44 -13.33 -10.29 -39.19
CA LEU A 44 -13.45 -10.44 -40.66
C LEU A 44 -13.47 -9.10 -41.37
N LYS A 45 -14.13 -8.08 -40.81
CA LYS A 45 -14.10 -6.71 -41.31
C LYS A 45 -12.70 -6.10 -41.21
N TRP A 46 -11.99 -6.34 -40.12
CA TRP A 46 -10.59 -5.93 -39.97
C TRP A 46 -9.69 -6.57 -41.02
N LEU A 47 -9.76 -7.90 -41.20
CA LEU A 47 -8.94 -8.64 -42.12
C LEU A 47 -9.25 -8.35 -43.60
N SER A 48 -10.40 -7.78 -43.88
CA SER A 48 -10.71 -7.29 -45.24
C SER A 48 -9.89 -6.05 -45.62
N THR A 49 -9.38 -5.32 -44.64
CA THR A 49 -8.56 -4.10 -44.84
C THR A 49 -7.09 -4.31 -44.54
N LYS A 50 -6.77 -5.16 -43.59
CA LYS A 50 -5.40 -5.44 -43.13
C LYS A 50 -5.24 -6.93 -42.81
N LYS A 51 -4.30 -7.60 -43.49
CA LYS A 51 -4.00 -9.02 -43.27
C LYS A 51 -3.03 -9.22 -42.10
N GLU A 52 -3.38 -8.67 -40.94
CA GLU A 52 -2.58 -8.76 -39.71
C GLU A 52 -3.48 -8.85 -38.47
N SER A 53 -3.02 -9.52 -37.43
CA SER A 53 -3.72 -9.57 -36.14
C SER A 53 -3.83 -8.16 -35.53
N PRO A 54 -5.01 -7.75 -35.01
CA PRO A 54 -5.17 -6.48 -34.32
C PRO A 54 -4.29 -6.35 -33.08
N ILE A 55 -3.94 -7.48 -32.45
CA ILE A 55 -3.20 -7.53 -31.19
C ILE A 55 -1.70 -7.74 -31.43
N THR A 56 -1.32 -8.81 -32.16
CA THR A 56 0.09 -9.21 -32.31
C THR A 56 0.77 -8.58 -33.51
N ARG A 57 0.02 -8.00 -34.45
CA ARG A 57 0.52 -7.47 -35.75
C ARG A 57 1.15 -8.53 -36.64
N GLU A 58 1.06 -9.79 -36.29
CA GLU A 58 1.49 -10.91 -37.14
C GLU A 58 0.51 -11.12 -38.29
N TYR A 59 1.01 -11.74 -39.36
CA TYR A 59 0.17 -12.07 -40.52
C TYR A 59 -0.99 -12.97 -40.12
N LEU A 60 -2.22 -12.57 -40.45
CA LEU A 60 -3.45 -13.29 -40.14
C LEU A 60 -4.44 -13.22 -41.33
N GLU A 61 -4.94 -14.36 -41.73
CA GLU A 61 -6.02 -14.48 -42.72
C GLU A 61 -7.29 -15.09 -42.10
N SER A 62 -8.46 -14.83 -42.72
CA SER A 62 -9.73 -15.32 -42.25
C SER A 62 -9.80 -16.86 -42.18
N THR A 63 -9.02 -17.56 -43.01
CA THR A 63 -8.90 -19.02 -43.03
C THR A 63 -8.16 -19.59 -41.82
N MET A 64 -7.43 -18.77 -41.08
CA MET A 64 -6.68 -19.15 -39.89
C MET A 64 -7.52 -19.02 -38.61
N LEU A 65 -8.74 -18.45 -38.72
CA LEU A 65 -9.63 -18.28 -37.57
C LEU A 65 -10.40 -19.57 -37.30
N THR A 66 -10.48 -19.92 -36.00
CA THR A 66 -11.24 -21.09 -35.53
C THR A 66 -12.39 -20.66 -34.62
N ASP A 67 -13.59 -21.24 -34.79
CA ASP A 67 -14.72 -20.92 -33.92
C ASP A 67 -14.45 -21.39 -32.48
N ASN A 68 -14.54 -20.48 -31.50
CA ASN A 68 -14.36 -20.78 -30.07
C ASN A 68 -15.72 -21.19 -29.45
N THR A 69 -16.17 -22.42 -29.77
CA THR A 69 -17.45 -22.93 -29.29
C THR A 69 -17.52 -23.13 -27.77
N ALA A 70 -16.39 -23.36 -27.10
CA ALA A 70 -16.34 -23.50 -25.65
C ALA A 70 -16.64 -22.16 -24.97
N LEU A 71 -15.98 -21.10 -25.43
CA LEU A 71 -16.20 -19.76 -24.93
C LEU A 71 -17.62 -19.27 -25.23
N LYS A 72 -18.13 -19.56 -26.41
CA LYS A 72 -19.52 -19.25 -26.80
C LYS A 72 -20.54 -19.84 -25.81
N ARG A 73 -20.43 -21.13 -25.48
CA ARG A 73 -21.33 -21.77 -24.51
C ARG A 73 -21.28 -21.13 -23.15
N SER A 74 -20.06 -20.73 -22.67
CA SER A 74 -19.90 -20.06 -21.40
C SER A 74 -20.56 -18.68 -21.40
N ILE A 75 -20.42 -17.92 -22.49
CA ILE A 75 -21.05 -16.61 -22.67
C ILE A 75 -22.57 -16.72 -22.75
N ASP A 76 -23.08 -17.67 -23.52
CA ASP A 76 -24.52 -17.90 -23.67
C ASP A 76 -25.16 -18.27 -22.32
N SER A 77 -24.51 -19.13 -21.52
CA SER A 77 -24.96 -19.48 -20.17
C SER A 77 -25.03 -18.27 -19.22
N ILE A 78 -24.09 -17.33 -19.35
CA ILE A 78 -24.10 -16.08 -18.55
C ILE A 78 -25.20 -15.15 -19.06
N ARG A 79 -25.37 -15.03 -20.37
CA ARG A 79 -26.39 -14.19 -20.98
C ARG A 79 -27.81 -14.65 -20.61
N ASP A 80 -28.07 -15.96 -20.61
CA ASP A 80 -29.34 -16.54 -20.19
C ASP A 80 -29.64 -16.23 -18.71
N LYS A 81 -28.63 -16.24 -17.85
CA LYS A 81 -28.75 -15.83 -16.42
C LYS A 81 -29.05 -14.35 -16.27
N ILE A 82 -28.46 -13.49 -17.09
CA ILE A 82 -28.69 -12.02 -17.06
C ILE A 82 -30.10 -11.71 -17.58
N GLN A 83 -30.63 -12.45 -18.58
CA GLN A 83 -31.98 -12.23 -19.13
C GLN A 83 -33.10 -12.76 -18.22
N SER A 84 -32.82 -13.75 -17.37
CA SER A 84 -33.81 -14.25 -16.40
C SER A 84 -34.05 -13.32 -15.22
N ASP A 85 -33.09 -12.44 -14.88
CA ASP A 85 -33.22 -11.41 -13.87
C ASP A 85 -33.46 -10.05 -14.52
N GLN A 86 -34.69 -9.77 -14.93
CA GLN A 86 -35.10 -8.45 -15.44
C GLN A 86 -34.99 -7.40 -14.34
N LEU A 87 -33.85 -6.71 -14.24
CA LEU A 87 -33.71 -5.46 -13.51
C LEU A 87 -34.25 -4.31 -14.37
N LYS A 88 -35.40 -3.77 -13.98
CA LYS A 88 -35.87 -2.48 -14.47
C LYS A 88 -34.93 -1.40 -13.96
N ILE A 89 -34.17 -0.79 -14.85
CA ILE A 89 -33.41 0.42 -14.58
C ILE A 89 -34.42 1.57 -14.45
N ASP A 90 -34.70 2.01 -13.23
CA ASP A 90 -35.53 3.17 -12.94
C ASP A 90 -34.62 4.41 -12.76
N SER A 91 -34.88 5.42 -13.57
CA SER A 91 -34.12 6.68 -13.62
C SER A 91 -34.22 7.57 -12.35
N ARG A 92 -34.85 7.10 -11.28
CA ARG A 92 -34.97 7.79 -10.00
C ARG A 92 -33.80 7.55 -9.03
N LEU A 93 -32.84 6.73 -9.41
CA LEU A 93 -31.71 6.32 -8.56
C LEU A 93 -30.65 7.42 -8.35
N PHE A 94 -30.71 8.55 -9.05
CA PHE A 94 -29.65 9.58 -8.98
C PHE A 94 -29.82 10.54 -7.78
N GLU A 95 -31.01 10.73 -7.26
CA GLU A 95 -31.24 11.58 -6.08
C GLU A 95 -31.18 10.81 -4.75
N GLU A 96 -31.50 9.51 -4.74
CA GLU A 96 -31.47 8.67 -3.53
C GLU A 96 -30.06 8.22 -3.12
N THR A 97 -29.04 8.31 -3.99
CA THR A 97 -27.68 7.81 -3.69
C THR A 97 -26.86 8.74 -2.79
N LEU A 98 -27.22 10.00 -2.62
CA LEU A 98 -26.51 10.95 -1.75
C LEU A 98 -27.10 11.06 -0.32
N GLU A 99 -28.33 10.68 -0.11
CA GLU A 99 -29.00 10.72 1.20
C GLU A 99 -28.35 9.83 2.27
N PRO A 100 -27.92 8.57 1.97
CA PRO A 100 -27.26 7.72 2.96
C PRO A 100 -25.94 8.28 3.48
N TYR A 101 -25.24 9.11 2.67
CA TYR A 101 -23.94 9.70 3.05
C TYR A 101 -24.09 10.95 3.91
N LYS A 102 -25.10 11.77 3.63
CA LYS A 102 -25.39 12.96 4.44
C LYS A 102 -25.82 12.59 5.86
N SER A 103 -26.59 11.50 6.01
CA SER A 103 -27.03 11.03 7.33
C SER A 103 -25.90 10.50 8.20
N LYS A 104 -24.84 9.92 7.63
CA LYS A 104 -23.72 9.35 8.42
C LYS A 104 -22.78 10.40 9.00
N LEU A 105 -22.58 11.54 8.34
CA LEU A 105 -21.84 12.67 8.94
C LEU A 105 -22.56 13.26 10.17
N ASP A 106 -23.85 12.95 10.37
CA ASP A 106 -24.61 13.33 11.53
C ASP A 106 -24.20 12.60 12.81
N GLU A 107 -23.49 11.47 12.68
CA GLU A 107 -22.98 10.65 13.77
C GLU A 107 -21.57 11.07 14.24
N ILE A 108 -21.01 12.19 13.75
CA ILE A 108 -19.73 12.72 14.26
C ILE A 108 -19.90 13.04 15.75
N THR A 109 -18.94 12.58 16.55
CA THR A 109 -18.86 12.88 17.99
C THR A 109 -17.56 13.60 18.33
N ILE A 110 -17.60 14.37 19.41
CA ILE A 110 -16.44 15.08 19.94
C ILE A 110 -16.28 14.68 21.39
N ASP A 111 -15.14 14.10 21.72
CA ASP A 111 -14.78 13.76 23.09
C ASP A 111 -13.70 14.72 23.59
N GLN A 112 -13.77 15.07 24.85
CA GLN A 112 -12.82 15.93 25.52
C GLN A 112 -12.21 15.19 26.71
N TYR A 113 -10.87 15.07 26.72
CA TYR A 113 -10.13 14.43 27.80
C TYR A 113 -9.16 15.43 28.42
N TYR A 114 -9.06 15.47 29.74
CA TYR A 114 -8.21 16.42 30.41
C TYR A 114 -7.38 15.79 31.55
N THR A 115 -6.29 16.46 31.85
CA THR A 115 -5.49 16.35 33.07
C THR A 115 -5.12 17.75 33.53
N GLN A 116 -4.38 17.85 34.66
CA GLN A 116 -3.91 19.16 35.08
C GLN A 116 -3.01 19.79 33.99
N GLY A 117 -3.41 20.94 33.47
CA GLY A 117 -2.69 21.72 32.48
C GLY A 117 -2.78 21.23 31.02
N LYS A 118 -3.60 20.21 30.71
CA LYS A 118 -3.74 19.68 29.33
C LYS A 118 -5.19 19.33 29.00
N LEU A 119 -5.62 19.71 27.79
CA LEU A 119 -6.90 19.30 27.19
C LEU A 119 -6.62 18.58 25.87
N VAL A 120 -7.20 17.41 25.69
CA VAL A 120 -7.23 16.68 24.42
C VAL A 120 -8.65 16.73 23.87
N VAL A 121 -8.79 17.19 22.63
CA VAL A 121 -10.05 17.15 21.89
C VAL A 121 -9.93 16.09 20.80
N SER A 122 -10.81 15.11 20.82
CA SER A 122 -10.90 14.01 19.85
C SER A 122 -12.14 14.16 19.00
N VAL A 123 -11.99 14.42 17.72
CA VAL A 123 -13.11 14.44 16.75
C VAL A 123 -13.21 13.05 16.14
N ASN A 124 -14.31 12.33 16.40
CA ASN A 124 -14.53 10.97 15.97
C ASN A 124 -15.54 10.93 14.82
N THR A 125 -15.14 10.29 13.73
CA THR A 125 -16.01 10.07 12.58
C THR A 125 -16.61 8.68 12.60
N PRO A 126 -17.87 8.50 12.16
CA PRO A 126 -18.51 7.19 12.12
C PRO A 126 -17.83 6.26 11.12
N GLU A 127 -17.94 4.98 11.35
CA GLU A 127 -17.60 3.95 10.38
C GLU A 127 -18.73 3.82 9.35
N VAL A 128 -18.37 3.66 8.07
CA VAL A 128 -19.35 3.51 6.99
C VAL A 128 -19.03 2.25 6.17
N GLU A 129 -20.07 1.63 5.61
CA GLU A 129 -19.91 0.47 4.76
C GLU A 129 -19.49 0.86 3.34
N LYS A 130 -20.12 1.90 2.78
CA LYS A 130 -19.84 2.46 1.47
C LYS A 130 -19.33 3.90 1.62
N ARG A 131 -18.27 4.25 0.90
CA ARG A 131 -17.70 5.60 0.88
C ARG A 131 -18.47 6.53 -0.07
N PRO A 132 -18.45 7.84 0.17
CA PRO A 132 -18.95 8.80 -0.81
C PRO A 132 -18.07 8.81 -2.07
N PRO A 133 -18.64 9.20 -3.22
CA PRO A 133 -17.88 9.38 -4.45
C PRO A 133 -16.87 10.53 -4.32
N ILE A 134 -15.79 10.44 -5.14
CA ILE A 134 -14.69 11.41 -5.14
C ILE A 134 -14.38 11.88 -6.56
N ASP A 135 -13.97 13.14 -6.69
CA ASP A 135 -13.34 13.69 -7.88
C ASP A 135 -11.82 13.76 -7.65
N ILE A 136 -11.04 13.00 -8.41
CA ILE A 136 -9.60 12.89 -8.21
C ILE A 136 -8.82 13.32 -9.44
N VAL A 137 -7.72 14.05 -9.25
CA VAL A 137 -6.76 14.35 -10.32
C VAL A 137 -5.45 13.63 -10.06
N LEU A 138 -4.98 12.87 -11.04
CA LEU A 138 -3.63 12.34 -11.06
C LEU A 138 -2.74 13.33 -11.80
N CYS A 139 -1.86 14.02 -11.09
CA CYS A 139 -0.88 14.95 -11.60
C CYS A 139 0.47 14.22 -11.73
N ILE A 140 0.83 13.81 -12.96
CA ILE A 140 1.93 12.89 -13.23
C ILE A 140 3.09 13.64 -13.88
N ASP A 141 4.25 13.54 -13.25
CA ASP A 141 5.52 13.96 -13.83
C ASP A 141 5.84 13.07 -15.04
N VAL A 142 6.08 13.70 -16.20
CA VAL A 142 6.60 13.03 -17.39
C VAL A 142 7.92 13.67 -17.84
N SER A 143 8.67 14.27 -16.91
CA SER A 143 10.00 14.81 -17.19
C SER A 143 10.99 13.69 -17.53
N TYR A 144 12.16 14.09 -18.07
CA TYR A 144 13.13 13.14 -18.59
C TYR A 144 13.71 12.20 -17.51
N SER A 145 13.78 12.65 -16.25
CA SER A 145 14.21 11.82 -15.11
C SER A 145 13.30 10.61 -14.89
N MET A 146 12.00 10.72 -15.19
CA MET A 146 11.05 9.61 -15.11
C MET A 146 11.40 8.42 -16.04
N PHE A 147 12.36 8.59 -16.97
CA PHE A 147 12.92 7.52 -17.76
C PHE A 147 14.06 6.77 -17.06
N ASP A 148 14.50 7.24 -15.90
CA ASP A 148 15.50 6.52 -15.10
C ASP A 148 14.99 5.14 -14.72
N GLU A 149 15.92 4.19 -14.62
CA GLU A 149 15.63 2.82 -14.32
C GLU A 149 15.15 2.66 -12.87
N ALA A 150 13.94 2.16 -12.70
CA ALA A 150 13.44 1.77 -11.39
C ALA A 150 14.12 0.49 -10.93
N THR A 151 14.97 0.61 -9.93
CA THR A 151 15.75 -0.52 -9.42
C THR A 151 15.17 -1.04 -8.11
N LEU A 152 15.35 -2.35 -7.87
CA LEU A 152 15.13 -2.98 -6.58
C LEU A 152 16.46 -3.08 -5.84
N LYS A 153 16.41 -3.01 -4.50
CA LYS A 153 17.57 -3.31 -3.67
C LYS A 153 17.73 -4.82 -3.51
N GLY A 154 18.85 -5.38 -3.99
CA GLY A 154 19.19 -6.78 -3.77
C GLY A 154 19.79 -7.04 -2.39
N ALA A 155 19.92 -8.33 -2.05
CA ALA A 155 20.40 -8.79 -0.75
C ALA A 155 21.82 -8.32 -0.37
N LYS A 156 22.64 -7.97 -1.36
CA LYS A 156 24.01 -7.46 -1.19
C LYS A 156 24.14 -5.96 -1.47
N ASN A 157 23.06 -5.20 -1.32
CA ASN A 157 22.97 -3.79 -1.74
C ASN A 157 23.19 -3.57 -3.27
N GLU A 158 23.24 -4.63 -4.08
CA GLU A 158 23.28 -4.48 -5.52
C GLU A 158 21.94 -3.91 -6.04
N ARG A 159 22.00 -3.10 -7.08
CA ARG A 159 20.82 -2.62 -7.80
C ARG A 159 20.34 -3.69 -8.76
N ILE A 160 19.13 -4.20 -8.53
CA ILE A 160 18.47 -5.16 -9.40
C ILE A 160 17.59 -4.38 -10.38
N SER A 161 17.81 -4.62 -11.65
CA SER A 161 17.09 -4.00 -12.74
C SER A 161 16.22 -5.01 -13.47
N HIS A 162 14.98 -4.62 -13.73
CA HIS A 162 14.07 -5.33 -14.63
C HIS A 162 13.91 -4.60 -15.97
N GLY A 163 14.68 -3.54 -16.22
CA GLY A 163 14.59 -2.72 -17.43
C GLY A 163 13.31 -1.88 -17.49
N ILE A 164 12.72 -1.54 -16.35
CA ILE A 164 11.48 -0.78 -16.24
C ILE A 164 11.80 0.63 -15.75
N SER A 165 11.24 1.64 -16.40
CA SER A 165 11.39 3.04 -16.00
C SER A 165 10.53 3.39 -14.78
N VAL A 166 10.88 4.48 -14.09
CA VAL A 166 10.05 5.07 -13.04
C VAL A 166 8.67 5.45 -13.61
N LEU A 167 8.61 6.00 -14.83
CA LEU A 167 7.33 6.33 -15.48
C LEU A 167 6.45 5.10 -15.66
N SER A 168 6.98 3.98 -16.13
CA SER A 168 6.21 2.75 -16.32
C SER A 168 5.65 2.19 -15.01
N LEU A 169 6.40 2.33 -13.90
CA LEU A 169 5.87 1.99 -12.57
C LEU A 169 4.81 2.98 -12.09
N THR A 170 5.00 4.27 -12.36
CA THR A 170 4.02 5.33 -12.05
C THR A 170 2.72 5.12 -12.82
N ILE A 171 2.79 4.73 -14.10
CA ILE A 171 1.64 4.35 -14.91
C ILE A 171 0.90 3.14 -14.29
N SER A 172 1.64 2.13 -13.82
CA SER A 172 1.02 0.97 -13.14
C SER A 172 0.33 1.37 -11.83
N ALA A 173 0.90 2.30 -11.09
CA ALA A 173 0.27 2.89 -9.90
C ALA A 173 -0.99 3.69 -10.27
N ALA A 174 -0.93 4.52 -11.32
CA ALA A 174 -2.09 5.27 -11.83
C ALA A 174 -3.22 4.35 -12.28
N LYS A 175 -2.92 3.24 -12.93
CA LYS A 175 -3.90 2.19 -13.26
C LYS A 175 -4.50 1.55 -12.02
N THR A 176 -3.69 1.29 -10.98
CA THR A 176 -4.20 0.76 -9.71
C THR A 176 -5.22 1.71 -9.10
N ILE A 177 -4.94 3.01 -9.10
CA ILE A 177 -5.88 4.02 -8.63
C ILE A 177 -7.15 3.97 -9.48
N LEU A 178 -7.03 4.05 -10.80
CA LEU A 178 -8.15 4.03 -11.75
C LEU A 178 -9.07 2.84 -11.54
N TYR A 179 -8.52 1.62 -11.45
CA TYR A 179 -9.32 0.40 -11.29
C TYR A 179 -9.84 0.20 -9.85
N SER A 180 -9.35 0.95 -8.87
CA SER A 180 -9.86 0.95 -7.50
C SER A 180 -11.04 1.91 -7.29
N LEU A 181 -11.21 2.87 -8.19
CA LEU A 181 -12.34 3.81 -8.21
C LEU A 181 -13.64 3.10 -8.63
N GLU A 182 -14.78 3.64 -8.19
CA GLU A 182 -16.12 3.14 -8.51
C GLU A 182 -16.72 3.97 -9.65
N ASP A 183 -17.83 3.50 -10.23
CA ASP A 183 -18.40 4.10 -11.44
C ASP A 183 -18.91 5.54 -11.21
N ASP A 184 -19.28 5.87 -9.97
CA ASP A 184 -19.74 7.19 -9.53
C ASP A 184 -18.58 8.16 -9.14
N ASP A 185 -17.33 7.68 -9.13
CA ASP A 185 -16.15 8.53 -9.02
C ASP A 185 -15.78 9.16 -10.35
N ASN A 186 -15.15 10.33 -10.30
CA ASN A 186 -14.56 10.95 -11.48
C ASN A 186 -13.04 11.03 -11.37
N ILE A 187 -12.38 10.86 -12.50
CA ILE A 187 -10.94 10.98 -12.61
C ILE A 187 -10.55 11.99 -13.67
N SER A 188 -9.49 12.75 -13.38
CA SER A 188 -8.76 13.55 -14.36
C SER A 188 -7.29 13.15 -14.34
N ILE A 189 -6.61 13.29 -15.47
CA ILE A 189 -5.18 13.03 -15.59
C ILE A 189 -4.53 14.26 -16.22
N VAL A 190 -3.62 14.85 -15.48
CA VAL A 190 -2.76 15.94 -15.91
C VAL A 190 -1.33 15.42 -15.93
N THR A 191 -0.65 15.56 -17.04
CA THR A 191 0.79 15.33 -17.12
C THR A 191 1.53 16.65 -17.16
N TYR A 192 2.75 16.70 -16.66
CA TYR A 192 3.56 17.88 -16.74
C TYR A 192 5.03 17.58 -17.04
N SER A 193 5.63 18.49 -17.80
CA SER A 193 7.05 18.55 -18.11
C SER A 193 7.47 20.03 -18.18
N SER A 194 7.74 20.60 -19.35
CA SER A 194 7.91 22.06 -19.50
C SER A 194 6.60 22.82 -19.30
N HIS A 195 5.47 22.21 -19.61
CA HIS A 195 4.10 22.67 -19.38
C HIS A 195 3.21 21.50 -19.00
N ALA A 196 2.02 21.82 -18.46
CA ALA A 196 1.01 20.83 -18.20
C ALA A 196 0.20 20.50 -19.45
N GLU A 197 -0.23 19.25 -19.56
CA GLU A 197 -1.17 18.76 -20.54
C GLU A 197 -2.28 17.97 -19.85
N THR A 198 -3.54 18.32 -20.11
CA THR A 198 -4.69 17.58 -19.60
C THR A 198 -5.01 16.43 -20.53
N ILE A 199 -4.68 15.21 -20.12
CA ILE A 199 -4.90 13.99 -20.90
C ILE A 199 -6.35 13.50 -20.75
N VAL A 200 -6.90 13.61 -19.53
CA VAL A 200 -8.27 13.21 -19.16
C VAL A 200 -8.86 14.31 -18.29
N SER A 201 -10.07 14.77 -18.59
CA SER A 201 -10.76 15.78 -17.79
C SER A 201 -12.11 15.24 -17.30
N ASN A 202 -12.27 15.16 -16.00
CA ASN A 202 -13.53 14.87 -15.28
C ASN A 202 -14.37 13.72 -15.87
N GLN A 203 -13.73 12.56 -16.10
CA GLN A 203 -14.39 11.38 -16.65
C GLN A 203 -14.90 10.46 -15.54
N PRO A 204 -16.16 9.98 -15.59
CA PRO A 204 -16.66 8.96 -14.68
C PRO A 204 -15.88 7.64 -14.88
N CYS A 205 -15.62 6.93 -13.77
CA CYS A 205 -14.79 5.72 -13.76
C CYS A 205 -15.57 4.46 -14.17
N THR A 206 -16.38 4.54 -15.22
CA THR A 206 -17.07 3.37 -15.79
C THR A 206 -16.08 2.41 -16.43
N SER A 207 -16.47 1.16 -16.62
CA SER A 207 -15.62 0.12 -17.24
C SER A 207 -15.12 0.52 -18.63
N GLU A 208 -15.96 1.21 -19.42
CA GLU A 208 -15.61 1.70 -20.75
C GLU A 208 -14.54 2.80 -20.66
N ASN A 209 -14.78 3.82 -19.82
CA ASN A 209 -13.82 4.91 -19.63
C ASN A 209 -12.49 4.44 -19.04
N LYS A 210 -12.51 3.50 -18.09
CA LYS A 210 -11.27 2.89 -17.55
C LYS A 210 -10.40 2.28 -18.65
N SER A 211 -11.03 1.61 -19.64
CA SER A 211 -10.29 1.02 -20.77
C SER A 211 -9.65 2.09 -21.66
N LEU A 212 -10.38 3.18 -21.97
CA LEU A 212 -9.87 4.30 -22.76
C LEU A 212 -8.75 5.05 -22.04
N ILE A 213 -8.94 5.34 -20.76
CA ILE A 213 -7.95 6.02 -19.91
C ILE A 213 -6.68 5.17 -19.78
N THR A 214 -6.82 3.84 -19.68
CA THR A 214 -5.68 2.93 -19.65
C THR A 214 -4.82 3.04 -20.93
N GLN A 215 -5.45 3.14 -22.10
CA GLN A 215 -4.72 3.33 -23.37
C GLN A 215 -3.99 4.67 -23.40
N GLN A 216 -4.60 5.74 -22.89
CA GLN A 216 -3.97 7.04 -22.78
C GLN A 216 -2.76 7.02 -21.84
N LEU A 217 -2.90 6.39 -20.65
CA LEU A 217 -1.79 6.19 -19.72
C LEU A 217 -0.63 5.41 -20.35
N ASP A 218 -0.93 4.35 -21.12
CA ASP A 218 0.09 3.55 -21.81
C ASP A 218 0.80 4.29 -22.94
N SER A 219 0.23 5.37 -23.43
CA SER A 219 0.83 6.22 -24.47
C SER A 219 1.81 7.26 -23.95
N LEU A 220 1.87 7.48 -22.63
CA LEU A 220 2.72 8.49 -22.02
C LEU A 220 4.21 8.20 -22.26
N LYS A 221 4.96 9.27 -22.54
CA LYS A 221 6.41 9.21 -22.80
C LYS A 221 7.11 10.31 -22.04
N PRO A 222 8.36 10.09 -21.59
CA PRO A 222 9.14 11.13 -20.93
C PRO A 222 9.48 12.28 -21.88
N ILE A 223 9.39 13.52 -21.39
CA ILE A 223 9.64 14.77 -22.14
C ILE A 223 10.40 15.74 -21.22
N ALA A 224 11.41 16.35 -21.71
CA ALA A 224 12.32 17.44 -21.26
C ALA A 224 12.36 17.88 -19.78
N ASN A 225 11.65 18.93 -19.35
CA ASN A 225 11.84 19.66 -18.08
C ASN A 225 10.84 19.25 -17.00
N THR A 226 11.00 19.80 -15.76
CA THR A 226 10.13 19.52 -14.61
C THR A 226 9.52 20.83 -14.10
N ASN A 227 8.40 21.28 -14.71
CA ASN A 227 7.60 22.42 -14.27
C ASN A 227 6.40 21.92 -13.42
N MET A 228 6.66 21.57 -12.19
CA MET A 228 5.66 21.06 -11.26
C MET A 228 4.50 22.03 -11.06
N TRP A 229 4.78 23.35 -11.01
CA TRP A 229 3.73 24.35 -10.81
C TRP A 229 2.67 24.32 -11.90
N SER A 230 3.08 24.12 -13.16
CA SER A 230 2.11 24.02 -14.26
C SER A 230 1.15 22.84 -14.09
N GLY A 231 1.64 21.69 -13.61
CA GLY A 231 0.82 20.53 -13.30
C GLY A 231 -0.16 20.78 -12.14
N ILE A 232 0.32 21.41 -11.07
CA ILE A 232 -0.51 21.74 -9.90
C ILE A 232 -1.65 22.69 -10.28
N VAL A 233 -1.36 23.80 -10.96
CA VAL A 233 -2.39 24.80 -11.30
C VAL A 233 -3.42 24.22 -12.27
N ALA A 234 -3.00 23.48 -13.30
CA ALA A 234 -3.93 22.80 -14.21
C ALA A 234 -4.86 21.80 -13.48
N SER A 235 -4.33 21.09 -12.49
CA SER A 235 -5.11 20.16 -11.67
C SER A 235 -6.12 20.87 -10.79
N LEU A 236 -5.74 21.99 -10.18
CA LEU A 236 -6.63 22.82 -9.36
C LEU A 236 -7.74 23.46 -10.20
N ASP A 237 -7.42 23.97 -11.39
CA ASP A 237 -8.38 24.58 -12.31
C ASP A 237 -9.46 23.59 -12.74
N ILE A 238 -9.08 22.34 -13.06
CA ILE A 238 -10.03 21.28 -13.39
C ILE A 238 -11.00 21.04 -12.23
N LEU A 239 -10.49 20.87 -11.00
CA LEU A 239 -11.35 20.58 -9.85
C LEU A 239 -12.19 21.78 -9.42
N LYS A 240 -11.74 23.01 -9.69
CA LYS A 240 -12.52 24.22 -9.45
C LYS A 240 -13.76 24.29 -10.35
N GLU A 241 -13.61 23.85 -11.60
CA GLU A 241 -14.69 23.85 -12.59
C GLU A 241 -15.67 22.68 -12.43
N THR A 242 -15.30 21.60 -11.72
CA THR A 242 -16.18 20.44 -11.54
C THR A 242 -17.36 20.75 -10.62
N SER A 243 -18.56 20.46 -11.09
CA SER A 243 -19.81 20.56 -10.35
C SER A 243 -20.46 19.17 -10.20
N PRO A 244 -21.15 18.87 -9.11
CA PRO A 244 -21.55 19.71 -7.97
C PRO A 244 -20.47 19.78 -6.87
N PRO A 245 -20.50 20.81 -6.01
CA PRO A 245 -19.50 21.02 -4.94
C PRO A 245 -19.57 19.98 -3.80
N GLN A 246 -20.41 18.97 -3.90
CA GLN A 246 -20.70 18.01 -2.81
C GLN A 246 -19.83 16.77 -2.80
N LYS A 247 -19.01 16.52 -3.83
CA LYS A 247 -18.06 15.41 -3.85
C LYS A 247 -16.75 15.80 -3.17
N ASN A 248 -16.14 14.86 -2.47
CA ASN A 248 -14.76 15.04 -2.01
C ASN A 248 -13.85 15.22 -3.21
N LYS A 249 -12.87 16.10 -3.10
CA LYS A 249 -11.89 16.40 -4.16
C LYS A 249 -10.49 16.14 -3.66
N GLY A 250 -9.58 15.72 -4.54
CA GLY A 250 -8.19 15.51 -4.19
C GLY A 250 -7.26 15.43 -5.39
N ILE A 251 -6.02 15.86 -5.19
CA ILE A 251 -4.95 15.77 -6.18
C ILE A 251 -3.90 14.80 -5.66
N ILE A 252 -3.45 13.89 -6.52
CA ILE A 252 -2.30 13.01 -6.27
C ILE A 252 -1.18 13.47 -7.19
N LEU A 253 -0.13 14.04 -6.60
CA LEU A 253 1.05 14.51 -7.30
C LEU A 253 2.14 13.44 -7.27
N LEU A 254 2.60 13.01 -8.44
CA LEU A 254 3.57 11.93 -8.64
C LEU A 254 4.81 12.48 -9.35
N THR A 255 6.00 12.41 -8.71
CA THR A 255 7.27 12.93 -9.26
C THR A 255 8.47 12.10 -8.78
N ASP A 256 9.57 12.11 -9.53
CA ASP A 256 10.84 11.48 -9.15
C ASP A 256 11.98 12.51 -9.01
N GLY A 257 11.69 13.78 -9.16
CA GLY A 257 12.73 14.79 -9.28
C GLY A 257 12.48 16.09 -8.53
N VAL A 258 13.50 16.93 -8.61
CA VAL A 258 13.48 18.32 -8.15
C VAL A 258 12.98 19.19 -9.33
N PRO A 259 11.99 20.09 -9.11
CA PRO A 259 11.55 20.98 -10.16
C PRO A 259 12.71 21.87 -10.62
N ASN A 260 12.85 22.02 -11.95
CA ASN A 260 13.87 22.87 -12.57
C ASN A 260 13.28 24.13 -13.24
N VAL A 261 11.96 24.25 -13.20
CA VAL A 261 11.20 25.45 -13.56
C VAL A 261 10.34 25.83 -12.38
N GLU A 262 10.66 26.96 -11.76
CA GLU A 262 9.99 27.41 -10.55
C GLU A 262 9.22 28.72 -10.79
N PRO A 263 8.06 28.91 -10.13
CA PRO A 263 7.41 30.22 -10.14
C PRO A 263 8.26 31.26 -9.43
N PRO A 264 8.19 32.55 -9.83
CA PRO A 264 9.10 33.58 -9.34
C PRO A 264 9.13 33.81 -7.81
N ARG A 265 8.13 33.29 -7.09
CA ARG A 265 8.00 33.39 -5.62
C ARG A 265 8.12 32.05 -4.91
N GLY A 266 8.60 31.03 -5.60
CA GLY A 266 8.58 29.65 -5.12
C GLY A 266 7.17 29.02 -5.20
N HIS A 267 7.11 27.71 -5.08
CA HIS A 267 5.87 26.92 -5.18
C HIS A 267 4.91 27.21 -4.02
N GLU A 268 5.41 27.23 -2.81
CA GLU A 268 4.65 27.36 -1.56
C GLU A 268 3.87 28.69 -1.51
N THR A 269 4.57 29.81 -1.63
CA THR A 269 3.96 31.14 -1.63
C THR A 269 2.99 31.33 -2.79
N THR A 270 3.28 30.71 -3.96
CA THR A 270 2.42 30.80 -5.13
C THR A 270 1.14 29.97 -4.93
N LEU A 271 1.23 28.80 -4.29
CA LEU A 271 0.09 27.94 -3.95
C LEU A 271 -0.85 28.64 -2.95
N GLU A 272 -0.31 29.20 -1.87
CA GLU A 272 -1.11 29.99 -0.90
C GLU A 272 -1.81 31.16 -1.57
N ARG A 273 -1.12 31.86 -2.48
CA ARG A 273 -1.70 32.97 -3.22
C ARG A 273 -2.82 32.51 -4.12
N TYR A 274 -2.65 31.39 -4.83
CA TYR A 274 -3.70 30.80 -5.66
C TYR A 274 -4.95 30.51 -4.83
N PHE A 275 -4.82 29.85 -3.68
CA PHE A 275 -5.96 29.56 -2.82
C PHE A 275 -6.72 30.79 -2.35
N ARG A 276 -5.99 31.88 -2.04
CA ARG A 276 -6.62 33.15 -1.64
C ARG A 276 -7.27 33.88 -2.80
N SER A 277 -6.61 33.94 -3.97
CA SER A 277 -7.13 34.68 -5.14
C SER A 277 -8.33 34.00 -5.78
N GLU A 278 -8.31 32.67 -5.85
CA GLU A 278 -9.33 31.87 -6.50
C GLU A 278 -10.47 31.46 -5.59
N ASN A 279 -10.34 31.72 -4.27
CA ASN A 279 -11.25 31.25 -3.24
C ASN A 279 -11.59 29.76 -3.39
N PHE A 280 -10.60 28.97 -3.78
CA PHE A 280 -10.71 27.54 -3.99
C PHE A 280 -9.48 26.83 -3.43
N ARG A 281 -9.70 25.81 -2.63
CA ARG A 281 -8.65 24.96 -2.03
C ARG A 281 -8.97 23.50 -2.24
N CYS A 282 -7.95 22.69 -2.48
CA CYS A 282 -8.09 21.24 -2.65
C CYS A 282 -6.88 20.53 -2.06
N PRO A 283 -7.07 19.41 -1.34
CA PRO A 283 -5.97 18.60 -0.81
C PRO A 283 -5.06 18.07 -1.92
N ILE A 284 -3.74 18.23 -1.75
CA ILE A 284 -2.70 17.70 -2.65
C ILE A 284 -1.86 16.71 -1.86
N THR A 285 -1.98 15.42 -2.15
CA THR A 285 -1.13 14.38 -1.56
C THR A 285 0.03 14.11 -2.50
N THR A 286 1.26 14.12 -1.99
CA THR A 286 2.47 14.06 -2.81
C THR A 286 3.21 12.73 -2.65
N TYR A 287 3.70 12.18 -3.76
CA TYR A 287 4.48 10.95 -3.82
C TYR A 287 5.79 11.20 -4.54
N GLY A 288 6.90 10.90 -3.86
CA GLY A 288 8.24 11.08 -4.43
C GLY A 288 8.96 9.75 -4.61
N PHE A 289 9.48 9.52 -5.81
CA PHE A 289 10.21 8.31 -6.22
C PHE A 289 11.72 8.52 -6.19
N GLY A 290 12.45 7.54 -5.65
CA GLY A 290 13.91 7.56 -5.64
C GLY A 290 14.49 8.50 -4.58
N TYR A 291 15.78 8.82 -4.73
CA TYR A 291 16.54 9.54 -3.70
C TYR A 291 16.89 10.99 -4.06
N ASN A 292 16.57 11.41 -5.29
CA ASN A 292 16.88 12.75 -5.78
C ASN A 292 15.64 13.65 -5.74
N LEU A 293 15.13 13.91 -4.53
CA LEU A 293 13.86 14.60 -4.30
C LEU A 293 14.06 15.84 -3.44
N ASP A 294 13.27 16.87 -3.69
CA ASP A 294 12.99 17.93 -2.71
C ASP A 294 11.79 17.50 -1.82
N SER A 295 12.09 16.69 -0.82
CA SER A 295 11.07 16.19 0.11
C SER A 295 10.45 17.26 0.97
N ASN A 296 11.19 18.35 1.27
CA ASN A 296 10.65 19.48 2.02
C ASN A 296 9.58 20.19 1.19
N LEU A 297 9.86 20.48 -0.07
CA LEU A 297 8.89 21.08 -0.98
C LEU A 297 7.64 20.22 -1.10
N LEU A 298 7.79 18.91 -1.33
CA LEU A 298 6.66 17.98 -1.45
C LEU A 298 5.82 17.90 -0.17
N ALA A 299 6.47 17.85 0.99
CA ALA A 299 5.79 17.86 2.28
C ALA A 299 5.05 19.20 2.52
N ASN A 300 5.68 20.33 2.19
CA ASN A 300 5.10 21.66 2.38
C ASN A 300 3.90 21.89 1.44
N ILE A 301 3.97 21.47 0.16
CA ILE A 301 2.84 21.52 -0.77
C ILE A 301 1.64 20.77 -0.19
N SER A 302 1.88 19.55 0.33
CA SER A 302 0.81 18.76 0.93
C SER A 302 0.25 19.42 2.20
N ASN A 303 1.10 19.91 3.08
CA ASN A 303 0.67 20.57 4.33
C ASN A 303 -0.13 21.84 4.05
N ILE A 304 0.33 22.73 3.14
CA ILE A 304 -0.36 23.97 2.78
C ILE A 304 -1.73 23.67 2.16
N SER A 305 -1.84 22.61 1.39
CA SER A 305 -3.09 22.23 0.73
C SER A 305 -4.04 21.40 1.62
N GLY A 306 -3.60 20.91 2.77
CA GLY A 306 -4.38 20.01 3.62
C GLY A 306 -4.48 18.58 3.07
N GLY A 307 -3.47 18.15 2.30
CA GLY A 307 -3.37 16.77 1.80
C GLY A 307 -2.95 15.76 2.86
N ASP A 308 -2.95 14.48 2.50
CA ASP A 308 -2.58 13.38 3.40
C ASP A 308 -1.06 13.34 3.72
N GLY A 309 -0.28 14.31 3.26
CA GLY A 309 1.14 14.41 3.49
C GLY A 309 1.98 13.94 2.29
N PHE A 310 3.29 13.91 2.51
CA PHE A 310 4.28 13.39 1.56
C PHE A 310 4.55 11.92 1.82
N SER A 311 4.55 11.11 0.77
CA SER A 311 4.89 9.70 0.82
C SER A 311 6.17 9.41 0.03
N PHE A 312 7.16 8.82 0.70
CA PHE A 312 8.47 8.50 0.13
C PHE A 312 8.52 7.07 -0.40
N ILE A 313 8.96 6.91 -1.64
CA ILE A 313 9.13 5.62 -2.33
C ILE A 313 10.60 5.48 -2.75
N PRO A 314 11.47 4.92 -1.90
CA PRO A 314 12.91 4.83 -2.16
C PRO A 314 13.25 3.93 -3.35
N ASP A 315 12.48 2.88 -3.56
CA ASP A 315 12.66 1.91 -4.64
C ASP A 315 11.35 1.15 -4.93
N ALA A 316 11.35 0.38 -6.00
CA ALA A 316 10.16 -0.34 -6.44
C ALA A 316 9.66 -1.41 -5.44
N SER A 317 10.46 -1.85 -4.47
CA SER A 317 10.08 -2.95 -3.55
C SER A 317 8.95 -2.59 -2.59
N ILE A 318 8.75 -1.31 -2.29
CA ILE A 318 7.68 -0.84 -1.40
C ILE A 318 6.59 -0.03 -2.12
N LEU A 319 6.71 0.09 -3.44
CA LEU A 319 5.80 0.87 -4.28
C LEU A 319 4.32 0.47 -4.04
N GLY A 320 4.02 -0.82 -4.15
CA GLY A 320 2.66 -1.33 -3.94
C GLY A 320 2.12 -0.94 -2.57
N SER A 321 2.92 -1.12 -1.51
CA SER A 321 2.47 -0.84 -0.14
C SER A 321 2.15 0.64 0.07
N VAL A 322 3.01 1.54 -0.42
CA VAL A 322 2.79 2.99 -0.27
C VAL A 322 1.55 3.44 -1.04
N PHE A 323 1.37 2.97 -2.29
CA PHE A 323 0.19 3.32 -3.08
C PHE A 323 -1.10 2.73 -2.52
N ILE A 324 -1.10 1.44 -2.12
CA ILE A 324 -2.27 0.78 -1.56
C ILE A 324 -2.74 1.53 -0.31
N ASN A 325 -1.82 1.83 0.62
CA ASN A 325 -2.19 2.54 1.84
C ASN A 325 -2.59 4.00 1.56
N GLY A 326 -1.86 4.71 0.71
CA GLY A 326 -2.13 6.10 0.39
C GLY A 326 -3.47 6.32 -0.29
N ILE A 327 -3.78 5.55 -1.36
CA ILE A 327 -5.08 5.66 -2.02
C ILE A 327 -6.23 5.24 -1.09
N SER A 328 -6.03 4.20 -0.27
CA SER A 328 -7.03 3.80 0.71
C SER A 328 -7.29 4.90 1.75
N SER A 329 -6.26 5.66 2.15
CA SER A 329 -6.43 6.82 3.03
C SER A 329 -7.26 7.92 2.37
N ILE A 330 -6.95 8.30 1.12
CA ILE A 330 -7.69 9.30 0.37
C ILE A 330 -9.16 8.88 0.21
N LEU A 331 -9.42 7.63 -0.12
CA LEU A 331 -10.77 7.09 -0.30
C LEU A 331 -11.59 7.00 1.00
N THR A 332 -10.96 7.11 2.18
CA THR A 332 -11.68 7.20 3.47
C THR A 332 -12.03 8.62 3.87
N THR A 333 -11.79 9.65 3.07
CA THR A 333 -12.08 11.03 3.41
C THR A 333 -13.58 11.24 3.63
N ALA A 334 -13.93 11.74 4.81
CA ALA A 334 -15.30 12.09 5.19
C ALA A 334 -15.63 13.54 4.83
N THR A 335 -14.74 14.47 5.16
CA THR A 335 -14.84 15.90 4.83
C THR A 335 -13.47 16.55 4.88
N ASN A 336 -13.29 17.64 4.15
CA ASN A 336 -12.10 18.49 4.19
C ASN A 336 -12.40 19.82 4.89
N TYR A 337 -11.38 20.43 5.46
CA TYR A 337 -11.37 21.78 6.05
C TYR A 337 -12.44 22.09 7.08
N PRO A 338 -12.88 21.17 7.95
CA PRO A 338 -13.77 21.54 9.03
C PRO A 338 -13.04 22.44 10.03
N LYS A 339 -13.78 23.35 10.67
CA LYS A 339 -13.23 24.27 11.67
C LYS A 339 -13.56 23.78 13.07
N LEU A 340 -12.55 23.70 13.91
CA LEU A 340 -12.67 23.33 15.32
C LEU A 340 -12.43 24.56 16.16
N ARG A 341 -13.42 24.95 16.96
CA ARG A 341 -13.32 26.01 17.95
C ARG A 341 -13.41 25.42 19.34
N VAL A 342 -12.44 25.74 20.18
CA VAL A 342 -12.40 25.37 21.61
C VAL A 342 -12.46 26.64 22.42
N SER A 343 -13.43 26.76 23.30
CA SER A 343 -13.60 27.92 24.21
C SER A 343 -13.48 27.42 25.64
N LEU A 344 -12.72 28.12 26.46
CA LEU A 344 -12.50 27.80 27.87
C LEU A 344 -13.33 28.70 28.77
N SER A 345 -13.70 28.23 29.93
CA SER A 345 -14.51 28.89 30.93
C SER A 345 -14.01 28.56 32.35
N ASN A 346 -14.68 29.08 33.37
CA ASN A 346 -14.39 28.80 34.77
C ASN A 346 -12.91 29.11 35.18
N GLY A 347 -12.37 30.21 34.65
CA GLY A 347 -10.99 30.64 34.99
C GLY A 347 -9.89 29.87 34.29
N ALA A 348 -10.19 28.92 33.41
CA ALA A 348 -9.20 28.28 32.55
C ALA A 348 -8.91 29.16 31.32
N LEU A 349 -7.63 29.27 30.94
CA LEU A 349 -7.15 30.00 29.77
C LEU A 349 -6.16 29.14 29.01
N PHE A 350 -5.99 29.39 27.72
CA PHE A 350 -4.87 28.81 26.97
C PHE A 350 -3.55 29.46 27.38
N GLU A 351 -2.44 28.81 27.07
CA GLU A 351 -1.10 29.29 27.41
C GLU A 351 -0.80 30.72 26.91
N ASP A 352 -1.41 31.13 25.81
CA ASP A 352 -1.33 32.49 25.25
C ASP A 352 -2.24 33.52 25.95
N GLY A 353 -2.95 33.11 26.98
CA GLY A 353 -3.90 33.93 27.75
C GLY A 353 -5.25 34.15 27.09
N SER A 354 -5.53 33.51 25.96
CA SER A 354 -6.85 33.57 25.31
C SER A 354 -7.85 32.62 25.96
N ASP A 355 -9.14 32.94 25.85
CA ASP A 355 -10.26 32.11 26.31
C ASP A 355 -10.84 31.23 25.21
N PHE A 356 -10.39 31.39 23.95
CA PHE A 356 -10.74 30.51 22.84
C PHE A 356 -9.59 30.34 21.86
N GLN A 357 -9.56 29.18 21.19
CA GLN A 357 -8.73 28.93 20.02
C GLN A 357 -9.59 28.33 18.89
N GLU A 358 -9.27 28.72 17.67
CA GLU A 358 -9.91 28.17 16.46
C GLU A 358 -8.82 27.65 15.53
N LEU A 359 -9.02 26.43 15.03
CA LEU A 359 -8.12 25.81 14.09
C LEU A 359 -8.91 25.14 12.95
N GLU A 360 -8.30 25.08 11.78
CA GLU A 360 -8.83 24.35 10.63
C GLU A 360 -8.22 22.95 10.61
N ILE A 361 -9.07 21.95 10.46
CA ILE A 361 -8.65 20.54 10.32
C ILE A 361 -8.48 20.26 8.83
N ASP A 362 -7.35 19.68 8.41
CA ASP A 362 -7.08 19.38 6.99
C ASP A 362 -8.13 18.43 6.41
N SER A 363 -8.32 17.28 7.03
CA SER A 363 -9.37 16.32 6.66
C SER A 363 -9.78 15.45 7.83
N LEU A 364 -11.03 15.00 7.82
CA LEU A 364 -11.53 13.91 8.68
C LEU A 364 -11.72 12.66 7.83
N LYS A 365 -11.38 11.50 8.42
CA LYS A 365 -11.43 10.20 7.75
C LYS A 365 -12.43 9.28 8.43
N TYR A 366 -13.30 8.61 7.68
CA TYR A 366 -14.29 7.68 8.24
C TYR A 366 -13.68 6.60 9.14
N GLY A 367 -14.34 6.37 10.26
CA GLY A 367 -13.96 5.36 11.25
C GLY A 367 -12.68 5.69 12.02
N ARG A 368 -12.26 6.98 12.06
CA ARG A 368 -11.04 7.43 12.75
C ARG A 368 -11.34 8.58 13.68
N SER A 369 -10.42 8.76 14.64
CA SER A 369 -10.37 9.96 15.47
C SER A 369 -9.26 10.86 14.98
N LYS A 370 -9.47 12.18 15.04
CA LYS A 370 -8.44 13.21 14.86
C LYS A 370 -8.27 13.91 16.18
N ASN A 371 -7.03 13.97 16.70
CA ASN A 371 -6.77 14.38 18.07
C ASN A 371 -5.91 15.64 18.12
N TYR A 372 -6.32 16.59 18.94
CA TYR A 372 -5.63 17.86 19.21
C TYR A 372 -5.33 17.98 20.69
N VAL A 373 -4.17 18.54 21.01
CA VAL A 373 -3.72 18.77 22.39
C VAL A 373 -3.55 20.26 22.59
N PHE A 374 -4.14 20.78 23.66
CA PHE A 374 -4.06 22.17 24.06
C PHE A 374 -3.41 22.27 25.44
N ASP A 375 -2.55 23.25 25.60
CA ASP A 375 -1.99 23.65 26.87
C ASP A 375 -2.95 24.62 27.57
N ILE A 376 -3.27 24.33 28.84
CA ILE A 376 -4.23 25.09 29.62
C ILE A 376 -3.54 25.59 30.87
N ASP A 377 -3.67 26.89 31.15
CA ASP A 377 -3.36 27.50 32.44
C ASP A 377 -4.62 27.65 33.27
N THR A 378 -4.55 27.29 34.54
CA THR A 378 -5.66 27.37 35.46
C THR A 378 -5.16 27.64 36.86
N SER A 379 -5.77 28.64 37.51
CA SER A 379 -5.51 28.98 38.93
C SER A 379 -6.31 28.12 39.90
N GLU A 380 -7.29 27.39 39.43
CA GLU A 380 -8.21 26.56 40.22
C GLU A 380 -8.20 25.12 39.75
N GLU A 381 -8.71 24.20 40.58
CA GLU A 381 -8.89 22.80 40.21
C GLU A 381 -9.96 22.71 39.13
N LEU A 382 -9.61 22.08 37.95
CA LEU A 382 -10.51 21.95 36.84
C LEU A 382 -11.72 21.09 37.21
N THR A 383 -12.89 21.64 37.02
CA THR A 383 -14.18 20.98 37.22
C THR A 383 -14.70 20.45 35.89
N GLN A 384 -15.73 19.58 35.93
CA GLN A 384 -16.43 19.18 34.70
C GLN A 384 -17.07 20.42 34.01
N ASN A 385 -17.07 20.43 32.66
CA ASN A 385 -17.65 21.51 31.84
C ASN A 385 -16.87 22.84 31.90
N PHE A 386 -15.55 22.80 31.85
CA PHE A 386 -14.71 24.01 31.76
C PHE A 386 -14.40 24.40 30.29
N SER A 387 -14.77 23.57 29.32
CA SER A 387 -14.54 23.87 27.89
C SER A 387 -15.75 23.51 27.03
N ASP A 388 -16.03 24.39 26.07
CA ASP A 388 -17.02 24.20 25.01
C ASP A 388 -16.28 24.00 23.68
N VAL A 389 -16.59 22.90 22.98
CA VAL A 389 -15.99 22.60 21.68
C VAL A 389 -17.07 22.59 20.60
N THR A 390 -16.80 23.33 19.52
CA THR A 390 -17.66 23.40 18.34
C THR A 390 -16.88 23.00 17.11
N LEU A 391 -17.35 21.99 16.38
CA LEU A 391 -16.86 21.60 15.06
C LEU A 391 -17.86 22.11 14.01
N THR A 392 -17.38 22.85 13.02
CA THR A 392 -18.17 23.35 11.89
C THR A 392 -17.66 22.73 10.59
N LEU A 393 -18.50 21.98 9.89
CA LEU A 393 -18.17 21.42 8.58
C LEU A 393 -18.27 22.49 7.48
N GLU A 394 -17.67 22.23 6.32
CA GLU A 394 -17.71 23.15 5.17
C GLU A 394 -19.14 23.49 4.70
N ASN A 395 -20.09 22.56 4.85
CA ASN A 395 -21.51 22.77 4.54
C ASN A 395 -22.26 23.60 5.62
N GLY A 396 -21.56 24.13 6.63
CA GLY A 396 -22.14 24.93 7.72
C GLY A 396 -22.77 24.12 8.86
N LYS A 397 -22.76 22.79 8.80
CA LYS A 397 -23.25 21.94 9.88
C LYS A 397 -22.33 22.01 11.09
N THR A 398 -22.88 22.08 12.29
CA THR A 398 -22.13 22.21 13.54
C THR A 398 -22.43 21.05 14.50
N PHE A 399 -21.38 20.65 15.24
CA PHE A 399 -21.44 19.70 16.35
C PHE A 399 -20.83 20.35 17.56
N THR A 400 -21.47 20.23 18.72
CA THR A 400 -21.02 20.87 19.96
C THR A 400 -20.99 19.88 21.11
N THR A 401 -20.04 20.06 22.02
CA THR A 401 -19.98 19.35 23.31
C THR A 401 -19.33 20.23 24.36
N ASN A 402 -19.77 20.05 25.61
CA ASN A 402 -19.20 20.69 26.78
C ASN A 402 -18.81 19.68 27.87
N GLN A 403 -18.82 18.38 27.53
CA GLN A 403 -18.50 17.31 28.48
C GLN A 403 -16.99 17.02 28.47
N ASN A 404 -16.36 17.15 29.63
CA ASN A 404 -14.96 16.85 29.83
C ASN A 404 -14.81 15.58 30.68
N THR A 405 -13.88 14.72 30.31
CA THR A 405 -13.56 13.49 31.03
C THR A 405 -12.13 13.54 31.55
N TYR A 406 -11.92 13.32 32.81
CA TYR A 406 -10.56 13.17 33.37
C TYR A 406 -9.99 11.81 32.95
N ASP A 407 -8.98 11.80 32.07
CA ASP A 407 -8.35 10.59 31.57
C ASP A 407 -6.84 10.80 31.32
N VAL A 408 -6.04 10.35 32.29
CA VAL A 408 -4.58 10.43 32.23
C VAL A 408 -3.99 9.55 31.10
N GLY A 409 -4.61 8.40 30.83
CA GLY A 409 -4.15 7.47 29.81
C GLY A 409 -4.29 8.05 28.42
N MET A 410 -5.48 8.60 28.11
CA MET A 410 -5.73 9.21 26.80
C MET A 410 -4.89 10.45 26.58
N VAL A 411 -4.76 11.32 27.59
CA VAL A 411 -3.92 12.52 27.49
C VAL A 411 -2.45 12.14 27.27
N ASN A 412 -1.89 11.22 28.06
CA ASN A 412 -0.51 10.79 27.88
C ASN A 412 -0.24 10.14 26.54
N ARG A 413 -1.19 9.37 26.01
CA ARG A 413 -1.09 8.77 24.67
C ARG A 413 -0.90 9.86 23.61
N GLN A 414 -1.70 10.93 23.65
CA GLN A 414 -1.59 12.02 22.69
C GLN A 414 -0.35 12.88 22.93
N LEU A 415 0.04 13.13 24.16
CA LEU A 415 1.29 13.83 24.47
C LEU A 415 2.51 13.08 23.91
N LEU A 416 2.55 11.75 24.05
CA LEU A 416 3.63 10.95 23.49
C LEU A 416 3.57 10.93 21.94
N ARG A 417 2.39 10.96 21.30
CA ARG A 417 2.27 11.13 19.84
C ARG A 417 2.85 12.48 19.39
N PHE A 418 2.47 13.58 20.05
CA PHE A 418 3.02 14.91 19.73
C PHE A 418 4.53 14.99 20.03
N GLY A 419 4.98 14.36 21.11
CA GLY A 419 6.39 14.20 21.39
C GLY A 419 7.14 13.46 20.27
N ALA A 420 6.54 12.42 19.71
CA ALA A 420 7.10 11.69 18.56
C ALA A 420 7.20 12.58 17.31
N ILE A 421 6.15 13.37 16.99
CA ILE A 421 6.19 14.34 15.90
C ILE A 421 7.34 15.33 16.08
N ASN A 422 7.50 15.89 17.29
CA ASN A 422 8.58 16.84 17.59
C ASN A 422 9.96 16.19 17.51
N ALA A 423 10.12 14.97 17.98
CA ALA A 423 11.36 14.23 17.90
C ALA A 423 11.77 13.94 16.45
N ILE A 424 10.83 13.54 15.59
CA ILE A 424 11.08 13.34 14.17
C ILE A 424 11.35 14.67 13.46
N ARG A 425 10.64 15.75 13.82
CA ARG A 425 10.86 17.11 13.28
C ARG A 425 12.28 17.60 13.56
N GLN A 426 12.77 17.47 14.79
CA GLN A 426 14.15 17.82 15.11
C GLN A 426 15.15 16.97 14.31
N SER A 427 14.83 15.70 14.10
CA SER A 427 15.67 14.81 13.27
C SER A 427 15.71 15.22 11.81
N SER A 428 14.64 15.78 11.26
CA SER A 428 14.59 16.23 9.87
C SER A 428 15.40 17.49 9.59
N THR A 429 15.76 18.26 10.63
CA THR A 429 16.58 19.49 10.54
C THR A 429 18.07 19.25 10.75
N MET A 430 18.50 17.99 10.93
CA MET A 430 19.94 17.67 11.07
C MET A 430 20.73 18.14 9.85
N GLN A 431 21.83 18.84 10.09
CA GLN A 431 22.75 19.24 9.01
C GLN A 431 23.74 18.15 8.63
N SER A 432 23.98 17.18 9.52
CA SER A 432 24.82 16.02 9.23
C SER A 432 24.46 14.83 10.11
N CYS A 433 24.75 13.63 9.65
CA CYS A 433 24.58 12.39 10.42
C CYS A 433 25.45 12.29 11.69
N SER A 434 26.34 13.26 11.93
CA SER A 434 27.21 13.32 13.11
C SER A 434 26.61 14.10 14.29
N ASP A 435 25.40 14.65 14.14
CA ASP A 435 24.73 15.39 15.22
C ASP A 435 24.35 14.44 16.38
N SER A 436 25.17 14.46 17.45
CA SER A 436 24.95 13.61 18.60
C SER A 436 23.76 14.08 19.45
N GLY A 437 23.45 15.38 19.46
CA GLY A 437 22.37 15.94 20.27
C GLY A 437 21.00 15.41 19.86
N VAL A 438 20.73 15.35 18.56
CA VAL A 438 19.47 14.77 18.04
C VAL A 438 19.38 13.27 18.31
N LYS A 439 20.49 12.53 18.16
CA LYS A 439 20.51 11.10 18.46
C LYS A 439 20.27 10.80 19.93
N ASP A 440 20.85 11.58 20.82
CA ASP A 440 20.63 11.46 22.26
C ASP A 440 19.17 11.78 22.61
N TYR A 441 18.62 12.84 22.03
CA TYR A 441 17.19 13.17 22.18
C TYR A 441 16.24 12.05 21.75
N ILE A 442 16.47 11.44 20.59
CA ILE A 442 15.70 10.29 20.13
C ILE A 442 15.81 9.09 21.07
N ASN A 443 17.01 8.80 21.58
CA ASN A 443 17.21 7.71 22.53
C ASN A 443 16.49 7.97 23.88
N GLU A 444 16.55 9.20 24.38
CA GLU A 444 15.88 9.62 25.62
C GLU A 444 14.35 9.57 25.45
N PHE A 445 13.83 10.08 24.34
CA PHE A 445 12.40 10.01 24.04
C PHE A 445 11.91 8.55 23.91
N CYS A 446 12.68 7.70 23.23
CA CYS A 446 12.36 6.27 23.15
C CYS A 446 12.36 5.60 24.52
N LYS A 447 13.28 5.99 25.42
CA LYS A 447 13.29 5.52 26.82
C LYS A 447 12.04 5.98 27.56
N THR A 448 11.65 7.24 27.44
CA THR A 448 10.41 7.77 28.06
C THR A 448 9.18 6.99 27.65
N MET A 449 9.04 6.67 26.35
CA MET A 449 7.93 5.82 25.85
C MET A 449 7.97 4.41 26.47
N LYS A 450 9.15 3.80 26.59
CA LYS A 450 9.33 2.47 27.20
C LYS A 450 8.97 2.47 28.67
N ASP A 451 9.41 3.46 29.42
CA ASP A 451 9.11 3.60 30.85
C ASP A 451 7.59 3.77 31.07
N TYR A 452 6.92 4.60 30.25
CA TYR A 452 5.46 4.72 30.27
C TYR A 452 4.77 3.41 29.91
N HIS A 453 5.21 2.74 28.83
CA HIS A 453 4.61 1.46 28.42
C HIS A 453 4.80 0.36 29.46
N GLN A 454 5.90 0.36 30.21
CA GLN A 454 6.15 -0.64 31.26
C GLN A 454 5.04 -0.62 32.35
N SER A 455 4.53 0.56 32.68
CA SER A 455 3.45 0.74 33.65
C SER A 455 2.06 0.62 33.04
N SER A 456 1.83 1.25 31.88
CA SER A 456 0.51 1.35 31.25
C SER A 456 0.09 0.10 30.45
N LYS A 457 1.06 -0.64 29.89
CA LYS A 457 0.85 -1.73 28.92
C LYS A 457 0.06 -1.30 27.66
N ASP A 458 0.10 0.00 27.34
CA ASP A 458 -0.63 0.56 26.20
C ASP A 458 -0.05 0.06 24.87
N VAL A 459 -0.85 -0.65 24.09
CA VAL A 459 -0.49 -1.22 22.78
C VAL A 459 -0.21 -0.11 21.76
N TYR A 460 -0.90 1.02 21.84
CA TYR A 460 -0.64 2.17 20.97
C TYR A 460 0.81 2.66 21.12
N ILE A 461 1.27 2.82 22.36
CA ILE A 461 2.64 3.22 22.65
C ILE A 461 3.64 2.13 22.30
N GLN A 462 3.30 0.85 22.50
CA GLN A 462 4.14 -0.27 22.09
C GLN A 462 4.42 -0.24 20.57
N ASN A 463 3.41 0.05 19.76
CA ASN A 463 3.56 0.18 18.32
C ASN A 463 4.50 1.35 17.95
N MET A 464 4.36 2.51 18.60
CA MET A 464 5.25 3.65 18.40
C MET A 464 6.70 3.33 18.75
N ILE A 465 6.95 2.62 19.86
CA ILE A 465 8.29 2.19 20.28
C ILE A 465 8.96 1.36 19.16
N GLN A 466 8.20 0.51 18.42
CA GLN A 466 8.79 -0.27 17.34
C GLN A 466 9.32 0.59 16.19
N ASP A 467 8.65 1.69 15.84
CA ASP A 467 9.14 2.63 14.83
C ASP A 467 10.43 3.32 15.30
N PHE A 468 10.47 3.76 16.57
CA PHE A 468 11.63 4.46 17.15
C PHE A 468 12.84 3.55 17.37
N ASP A 469 12.64 2.30 17.83
CA ASP A 469 13.73 1.34 17.97
C ASP A 469 14.18 0.71 16.66
N GLY A 470 13.34 0.75 15.62
CA GLY A 470 13.59 0.18 14.30
C GLY A 470 14.04 1.22 13.28
N GLN A 471 13.12 1.56 12.37
CA GLN A 471 13.40 2.35 11.17
C GLN A 471 13.92 3.75 11.44
N ILE A 472 13.44 4.43 12.50
CA ILE A 472 13.93 5.79 12.85
C ILE A 472 15.40 5.76 13.25
N LYS A 473 15.81 4.82 14.12
CA LYS A 473 17.23 4.67 14.51
C LYS A 473 18.10 4.24 13.34
N GLU A 474 17.60 3.44 12.43
CA GLU A 474 18.31 3.09 11.20
C GLU A 474 18.49 4.31 10.31
N ALA A 475 17.43 5.07 10.05
CA ALA A 475 17.45 6.30 9.26
C ALA A 475 18.46 7.35 9.80
N LEU A 476 18.65 7.40 11.12
CA LEU A 476 19.58 8.31 11.80
C LEU A 476 20.99 7.74 12.01
N ASN A 477 21.31 6.57 11.49
CA ASN A 477 22.59 5.88 11.70
C ASN A 477 22.91 5.60 13.19
N ILE A 478 21.90 5.39 14.05
CA ILE A 478 22.13 5.13 15.49
C ILE A 478 22.56 3.67 15.72
N THR A 479 22.02 2.75 14.95
CA THR A 479 22.19 1.29 15.14
C THR A 479 23.42 0.72 14.45
N THR A 480 23.99 1.42 13.47
CA THR A 480 25.08 0.92 12.63
C THR A 480 26.45 1.33 13.16
N ARG A 481 27.08 0.47 13.95
CA ARG A 481 28.51 0.63 14.30
C ARG A 481 29.38 0.23 13.09
N GLY A 482 30.08 1.20 12.49
CA GLY A 482 31.06 0.97 11.42
C GLY A 482 30.54 0.99 9.99
N ALA A 483 29.32 1.47 9.73
CA ALA A 483 28.85 1.71 8.38
C ALA A 483 29.52 2.95 7.79
N HIS A 484 30.24 2.79 6.69
CA HIS A 484 30.78 3.90 5.88
C HIS A 484 29.67 4.65 5.09
N GLU A 485 28.43 4.19 5.14
CA GLU A 485 27.30 4.75 4.41
C GLU A 485 26.49 5.69 5.30
N ASN A 486 26.24 6.89 4.80
CA ASN A 486 25.37 7.87 5.43
C ASN A 486 23.92 7.63 5.02
N TRP A 487 23.20 6.84 5.83
CA TRP A 487 21.79 6.51 5.59
C TRP A 487 20.88 7.74 5.66
N TYR A 488 21.20 8.69 6.55
CA TYR A 488 20.43 9.90 6.71
C TYR A 488 20.36 10.72 5.42
N ASP A 489 21.51 11.04 4.81
CA ASP A 489 21.56 11.82 3.58
C ASP A 489 21.01 11.06 2.39
N ARG A 490 21.11 9.71 2.40
CA ARG A 490 20.67 8.88 1.29
C ARG A 490 19.14 8.71 1.26
N TRP A 491 18.51 8.31 2.37
CA TRP A 491 17.07 8.03 2.43
C TRP A 491 16.39 8.51 3.72
N GLY A 492 17.14 8.60 4.82
CA GLY A 492 16.58 8.84 6.14
C GLY A 492 15.82 10.15 6.22
N ARG A 493 16.37 11.24 5.66
CA ARG A 493 15.71 12.54 5.63
C ARG A 493 14.36 12.52 4.93
N HIS A 494 14.24 11.79 3.81
CA HIS A 494 12.99 11.66 3.06
C HIS A 494 11.97 10.83 3.82
N TYR A 495 12.43 9.71 4.38
CA TYR A 495 11.61 8.81 5.19
C TYR A 495 11.07 9.51 6.44
N LEU A 496 11.91 10.23 7.18
CA LEU A 496 11.49 10.92 8.40
C LEU A 496 10.41 11.97 8.13
N LEU A 497 10.51 12.73 7.05
CA LEU A 497 9.45 13.67 6.63
C LEU A 497 8.14 12.96 6.29
N SER A 498 8.21 11.85 5.57
CA SER A 498 7.04 11.02 5.24
C SER A 498 6.37 10.47 6.52
N LEU A 499 7.17 9.96 7.45
CA LEU A 499 6.67 9.43 8.72
C LEU A 499 6.10 10.52 9.62
N MET A 500 6.76 11.69 9.69
CA MET A 500 6.27 12.85 10.44
C MET A 500 4.87 13.27 9.96
N GLY A 501 4.68 13.37 8.63
CA GLY A 501 3.38 13.66 8.04
C GLY A 501 2.32 12.63 8.43
N ALA A 502 2.66 11.33 8.44
CA ALA A 502 1.75 10.27 8.83
C ALA A 502 1.30 10.38 10.30
N TYR A 503 2.23 10.67 11.24
CA TYR A 503 1.90 10.91 12.66
C TYR A 503 1.09 12.20 12.86
N THR A 504 1.38 13.26 12.11
CA THR A 504 0.67 14.54 12.19
C THR A 504 -0.77 14.40 11.69
N ASN A 505 -0.93 13.75 10.53
CA ASN A 505 -2.24 13.59 9.89
C ASN A 505 -3.03 12.39 10.42
N GLU A 506 -2.43 11.59 11.32
CA GLU A 506 -3.04 10.36 11.86
C GLU A 506 -3.49 9.42 10.75
N ILE A 507 -2.59 9.17 9.79
CA ILE A 507 -2.81 8.28 8.64
C ILE A 507 -1.81 7.13 8.61
N CYS A 508 -2.18 6.06 7.92
CA CYS A 508 -1.29 4.93 7.64
C CYS A 508 -0.89 4.95 6.16
N ASN A 509 0.32 5.42 5.85
CA ASN A 509 0.82 5.56 4.49
C ASN A 509 1.75 4.42 4.04
N ASN A 510 2.03 3.44 4.91
CA ASN A 510 2.82 2.26 4.56
C ASN A 510 2.51 1.10 5.52
N PHE A 511 3.02 -0.11 5.21
CA PHE A 511 2.79 -1.30 6.04
C PHE A 511 3.94 -1.64 6.99
N LYS A 512 5.06 -0.92 6.95
CA LYS A 512 6.27 -1.26 7.73
C LYS A 512 6.24 -0.68 9.13
N ASP A 513 5.79 0.57 9.26
CA ASP A 513 5.85 1.32 10.51
C ASP A 513 4.64 1.00 11.38
N LYS A 514 4.88 0.34 12.51
CA LYS A 514 3.82 -0.14 13.40
C LYS A 514 3.07 0.98 14.12
N GLY A 515 3.78 2.08 14.46
CA GLY A 515 3.17 3.22 15.15
C GLY A 515 2.04 3.85 14.35
N ILE A 516 2.19 3.96 13.02
CA ILE A 516 1.12 4.50 12.17
C ILE A 516 -0.03 3.50 11.90
N TRP A 517 0.11 2.22 12.27
CA TRP A 517 -1.01 1.28 12.23
C TRP A 517 -2.11 1.62 13.24
N ASN A 518 -1.79 2.39 14.26
CA ASN A 518 -2.76 2.91 15.22
C ASN A 518 -3.84 3.78 14.55
N PHE A 519 -3.58 4.28 13.33
CA PHE A 519 -4.48 5.15 12.56
C PHE A 519 -5.31 4.39 11.52
N LYS A 520 -5.37 3.06 11.56
CA LYS A 520 -6.22 2.25 10.68
C LYS A 520 -7.65 2.19 11.18
N SER A 521 -8.62 2.20 10.26
CA SER A 521 -10.03 1.91 10.53
C SER A 521 -10.46 0.61 9.83
N PRO A 522 -11.59 0.01 10.21
CA PRO A 522 -12.14 -1.13 9.49
C PRO A 522 -12.39 -0.82 8.02
N MET A 523 -12.93 0.35 7.69
CA MET A 523 -13.11 0.79 6.31
C MET A 523 -11.79 0.91 5.55
N PHE A 524 -10.77 1.53 6.18
CA PHE A 524 -9.44 1.61 5.58
C PHE A 524 -8.88 0.23 5.24
N ASN A 525 -9.02 -0.74 6.15
CA ASN A 525 -8.55 -2.10 5.93
C ASN A 525 -9.27 -2.78 4.74
N ARG A 526 -10.61 -2.63 4.66
CA ARG A 526 -11.38 -3.16 3.50
C ARG A 526 -10.92 -2.55 2.18
N LEU A 527 -10.66 -1.23 2.16
CA LEU A 527 -10.14 -0.55 0.97
C LEU A 527 -8.72 -1.02 0.62
N CYS A 528 -7.82 -1.17 1.60
CA CYS A 528 -6.49 -1.74 1.37
C CYS A 528 -6.56 -3.13 0.73
N ASP A 529 -7.47 -3.99 1.19
CA ASP A 529 -7.64 -5.33 0.63
C ASP A 529 -8.15 -5.27 -0.82
N LYS A 530 -9.15 -4.41 -1.10
CA LYS A 530 -9.65 -4.17 -2.46
C LYS A 530 -8.54 -3.65 -3.39
N VAL A 531 -7.84 -2.59 -2.97
CA VAL A 531 -6.77 -1.95 -3.76
C VAL A 531 -5.59 -2.91 -3.96
N SER A 532 -5.24 -3.72 -2.96
CA SER A 532 -4.19 -4.76 -3.07
C SER A 532 -4.55 -5.80 -4.13
N THR A 533 -5.80 -6.25 -4.14
CA THR A 533 -6.29 -7.20 -5.15
C THR A 533 -6.19 -6.61 -6.56
N VAL A 534 -6.59 -5.35 -6.73
CA VAL A 534 -6.47 -4.62 -8.00
C VAL A 534 -5.00 -4.49 -8.42
N PHE A 535 -4.12 -4.08 -7.50
CA PHE A 535 -2.69 -3.92 -7.77
C PHE A 535 -2.04 -5.22 -8.26
N GLU A 536 -2.37 -6.35 -7.63
CA GLU A 536 -1.83 -7.66 -8.01
C GLU A 536 -2.42 -8.19 -9.34
N ALA A 537 -3.62 -7.79 -9.71
CA ALA A 537 -4.30 -8.18 -10.94
C ALA A 537 -3.82 -7.40 -12.17
N ILE A 538 -3.27 -6.19 -12.00
CA ILE A 538 -2.77 -5.38 -13.11
C ILE A 538 -1.53 -6.06 -13.71
N PRO A 539 -1.48 -6.25 -15.05
CA PRO A 539 -0.29 -6.77 -15.71
C PRO A 539 0.94 -5.91 -15.43
N PRO A 540 2.09 -6.50 -15.11
CA PRO A 540 3.31 -5.75 -14.88
C PRO A 540 3.74 -4.99 -16.15
N PRO A 541 4.38 -3.80 -16.01
CA PRO A 541 4.88 -3.07 -17.14
C PRO A 541 5.94 -3.87 -17.90
N LYS A 542 5.96 -3.70 -19.21
CA LYS A 542 7.00 -4.29 -20.05
C LYS A 542 8.30 -3.50 -19.87
N PRO A 543 9.48 -4.18 -19.97
CA PRO A 543 10.75 -3.47 -20.01
C PRO A 543 10.79 -2.43 -21.14
N ASP A 544 11.05 -1.19 -20.79
CA ASP A 544 11.10 -0.05 -21.72
C ASP A 544 12.49 0.59 -21.80
N ILE A 545 13.42 0.17 -20.90
CA ILE A 545 14.82 0.60 -20.93
C ILE A 545 15.66 -0.41 -21.69
N VAL A 546 16.04 -0.06 -22.91
CA VAL A 546 16.97 -0.86 -23.71
C VAL A 546 18.39 -0.48 -23.31
N LYS A 547 19.10 -1.37 -22.60
CA LYS A 547 20.56 -1.21 -22.39
C LYS A 547 21.26 -1.34 -23.73
N ARG A 548 21.85 -0.23 -24.22
CA ARG A 548 22.87 -0.30 -25.24
C ARG A 548 24.11 -0.91 -24.58
N GLU A 549 24.61 -2.04 -25.08
CA GLU A 549 25.91 -2.53 -24.66
C GLU A 549 26.93 -1.40 -24.87
N PRO A 550 27.75 -1.06 -23.83
CA PRO A 550 28.77 -0.06 -24.02
C PRO A 550 29.70 -0.54 -25.14
N PRO A 551 30.08 0.34 -26.08
CA PRO A 551 31.02 -0.02 -27.11
C PRO A 551 32.32 -0.54 -26.44
N PRO A 552 32.98 -1.60 -26.97
CA PRO A 552 34.15 -2.14 -26.37
C PRO A 552 35.22 -1.05 -26.23
N LEU A 553 35.53 -0.70 -24.98
CA LEU A 553 36.56 0.29 -24.67
C LEU A 553 37.89 -0.18 -25.20
N ARG A 554 38.38 0.46 -26.25
CA ARG A 554 39.78 0.34 -26.67
C ARG A 554 40.66 0.98 -25.58
N THR A 555 41.30 0.12 -24.79
CA THR A 555 42.27 0.52 -23.76
C THR A 555 43.47 1.23 -24.36
N ARG A 556 43.64 2.50 -24.02
CA ARG A 556 44.95 3.16 -23.95
C ARG A 556 45.11 3.72 -22.54
N GLY A 557 45.85 2.98 -21.71
CA GLY A 557 46.52 3.51 -20.51
C GLY A 557 45.66 3.85 -19.29
N GLY A 558 45.68 2.99 -18.29
CA GLY A 558 45.70 3.32 -16.87
C GLY A 558 44.41 3.85 -16.22
N GLY A 559 43.76 2.99 -15.39
CA GLY A 559 42.73 3.39 -14.45
C GLY A 559 41.42 2.64 -14.70
N VAL A 560 41.23 1.52 -13.97
CA VAL A 560 39.95 0.79 -14.00
C VAL A 560 38.99 1.48 -13.02
N TYR A 561 38.06 2.27 -13.55
CA TYR A 561 36.85 2.61 -12.82
C TYR A 561 35.83 1.50 -13.07
N PHE A 562 35.51 0.74 -12.04
CA PHE A 562 34.39 -0.20 -12.10
C PHE A 562 33.09 0.61 -12.05
N ALA A 563 32.41 0.74 -13.18
CA ALA A 563 31.00 1.10 -13.17
C ALA A 563 30.21 -0.01 -12.45
N GLU A 564 29.41 0.35 -11.47
CA GLU A 564 28.50 -0.60 -10.80
C GLU A 564 27.64 -1.29 -11.86
N GLN A 565 27.90 -2.57 -12.08
CA GLN A 565 27.13 -3.38 -13.03
C GLN A 565 25.76 -3.69 -12.41
N SER A 566 24.70 -3.07 -12.94
CA SER A 566 23.33 -3.52 -12.68
C SER A 566 23.13 -4.89 -13.36
N VAL A 567 22.68 -5.87 -12.59
CA VAL A 567 22.36 -7.21 -13.12
C VAL A 567 21.04 -7.13 -13.86
N SER A 568 21.06 -7.22 -15.20
CA SER A 568 19.85 -7.26 -16.04
C SER A 568 19.11 -8.59 -15.87
N ARG A 569 17.78 -8.55 -15.75
CA ARG A 569 16.94 -9.72 -15.50
C ARG A 569 15.73 -9.84 -16.41
N SER A 570 15.12 -11.04 -16.39
CA SER A 570 13.93 -11.38 -17.17
C SER A 570 12.76 -10.43 -16.88
N PRO A 571 11.86 -10.19 -17.86
CA PRO A 571 10.67 -9.38 -17.67
C PRO A 571 9.83 -9.83 -16.47
N LEU A 572 9.28 -8.89 -15.75
CA LEU A 572 8.34 -9.15 -14.65
C LEU A 572 7.06 -9.80 -15.17
N ARG A 573 6.56 -10.79 -14.43
CA ARG A 573 5.31 -11.47 -14.76
C ARG A 573 4.16 -11.17 -13.80
N SER A 574 4.42 -10.47 -12.69
CA SER A 574 3.40 -10.10 -11.71
C SER A 574 3.82 -8.88 -10.89
N MET A 575 2.88 -7.99 -10.60
CA MET A 575 3.06 -6.83 -9.73
C MET A 575 3.23 -7.23 -8.25
N SER A 576 2.92 -8.46 -7.87
CA SER A 576 3.14 -8.97 -6.50
C SER A 576 4.60 -8.88 -6.04
N VAL A 577 5.57 -8.77 -6.97
CA VAL A 577 7.00 -8.51 -6.67
C VAL A 577 7.18 -7.17 -5.95
N TYR A 578 6.32 -6.21 -6.23
CA TYR A 578 6.32 -4.87 -5.65
C TYR A 578 5.36 -4.72 -4.46
N ASN A 579 4.64 -5.80 -4.13
CA ASN A 579 3.76 -5.87 -2.96
C ASN A 579 4.27 -6.95 -2.01
N ASN A 580 4.99 -6.58 -0.99
CA ASN A 580 5.75 -7.45 -0.08
C ASN A 580 4.86 -8.22 0.93
N ALA A 581 3.70 -8.70 0.50
CA ALA A 581 2.70 -9.39 1.28
C ALA A 581 2.91 -10.92 1.28
N GLY A 582 4.04 -11.41 1.81
CA GLY A 582 4.42 -12.82 1.68
C GLY A 582 3.90 -13.77 2.74
N GLY A 583 3.24 -14.86 2.32
CA GLY A 583 3.16 -16.12 3.04
C GLY A 583 4.36 -17.01 2.68
N GLY A 584 4.92 -17.75 3.66
CA GLY A 584 6.15 -18.51 3.46
C GLY A 584 5.90 -19.99 3.18
N CYS A 585 6.43 -20.55 2.04
CA CYS A 585 6.28 -21.93 1.64
C CYS A 585 7.46 -22.40 0.77
N CYS A 586 7.72 -23.72 0.65
CA CYS A 586 8.73 -24.29 -0.26
C CYS A 586 8.10 -25.17 -1.35
N ILE A 587 8.87 -25.48 -2.41
CA ILE A 587 8.39 -26.34 -3.50
C ILE A 587 8.23 -27.79 -3.04
N GLY A 588 7.30 -28.52 -3.65
CA GLY A 588 6.93 -29.88 -3.26
C GLY A 588 8.06 -30.92 -3.32
N SER A 589 9.11 -30.68 -4.11
CA SER A 589 10.30 -31.56 -4.19
C SER A 589 11.31 -31.34 -3.04
N SER A 590 11.11 -30.35 -2.16
CA SER A 590 12.02 -30.10 -1.02
C SER A 590 12.02 -31.26 -0.03
N GLY A 591 13.21 -31.72 0.33
CA GLY A 591 13.40 -32.87 1.22
C GLY A 591 13.35 -32.48 2.70
N VAL A 592 12.47 -33.12 3.45
CA VAL A 592 12.30 -32.99 4.91
C VAL A 592 13.06 -34.10 5.61
N LEU A 593 13.78 -33.77 6.68
CA LEU A 593 14.47 -34.75 7.51
C LEU A 593 13.49 -35.50 8.43
N MET A 594 13.36 -36.81 8.23
CA MET A 594 12.50 -37.68 9.01
C MET A 594 13.19 -38.16 10.28
N ALA A 595 12.38 -38.64 11.25
CA ALA A 595 12.90 -39.19 12.51
C ALA A 595 13.85 -40.37 12.35
N ASP A 596 13.67 -41.18 11.32
CA ASP A 596 14.54 -42.31 10.94
C ASP A 596 15.81 -41.87 10.16
N ARG A 597 16.04 -40.52 10.09
CA ARG A 597 17.12 -39.90 9.35
C ARG A 597 17.05 -40.04 7.82
N THR A 598 15.96 -40.52 7.28
CA THR A 598 15.70 -40.51 5.84
C THR A 598 15.24 -39.12 5.40
N ILE A 599 15.26 -38.85 4.10
CA ILE A 599 14.77 -37.62 3.50
C ILE A 599 13.52 -37.95 2.68
N ARG A 600 12.40 -37.30 2.97
CA ARG A 600 11.14 -37.43 2.25
C ARG A 600 10.75 -36.09 1.64
N LYS A 601 10.21 -36.08 0.42
CA LYS A 601 9.71 -34.83 -0.20
C LYS A 601 8.55 -34.28 0.61
N ILE A 602 8.51 -32.94 0.78
CA ILE A 602 7.46 -32.31 1.58
C ILE A 602 6.06 -32.63 1.06
N LYS A 603 5.87 -32.71 -0.26
CA LYS A 603 4.57 -33.06 -0.87
C LYS A 603 4.08 -34.46 -0.55
N ASP A 604 4.98 -35.36 -0.19
CA ASP A 604 4.68 -36.77 0.10
C ASP A 604 4.45 -37.04 1.60
N LEU A 605 4.54 -35.98 2.45
CA LEU A 605 4.27 -36.07 3.88
C LEU A 605 2.80 -36.30 4.16
N LYS A 606 2.53 -37.09 5.22
CA LYS A 606 1.17 -37.37 5.70
C LYS A 606 1.07 -37.06 7.19
N LYS A 607 -0.16 -36.88 7.65
CA LYS A 607 -0.48 -36.75 9.07
C LYS A 607 0.06 -37.98 9.84
N GLY A 608 0.78 -37.72 10.94
CA GLY A 608 1.40 -38.74 11.77
C GLY A 608 2.84 -39.08 11.40
N ASP A 609 3.35 -38.66 10.22
CA ASP A 609 4.76 -38.82 9.85
C ASP A 609 5.65 -38.12 10.89
N LEU A 610 6.66 -38.80 11.38
CA LEU A 610 7.59 -38.28 12.37
C LEU A 610 8.74 -37.53 11.70
N VAL A 611 8.87 -36.24 12.02
CA VAL A 611 9.93 -35.37 11.47
C VAL A 611 10.86 -34.85 12.57
N VAL A 612 12.06 -34.50 12.20
CA VAL A 612 13.01 -33.81 13.10
C VAL A 612 12.67 -32.35 13.16
N THR A 613 12.44 -31.84 14.38
CA THR A 613 12.19 -30.43 14.69
C THR A 613 13.33 -29.85 15.53
N CYS A 614 13.52 -28.55 15.51
CA CYS A 614 14.53 -27.84 16.31
C CYS A 614 13.86 -27.08 17.44
N ASP A 615 14.43 -27.14 18.66
CA ASP A 615 13.94 -26.32 19.78
C ASP A 615 14.14 -24.82 19.47
N PRO A 616 13.10 -23.99 19.54
CA PRO A 616 13.24 -22.56 19.28
C PRO A 616 14.21 -21.81 20.19
N ASN A 617 14.42 -22.30 21.41
CA ASN A 617 15.32 -21.72 22.40
C ASN A 617 16.76 -22.23 22.26
N ASN A 618 16.94 -23.41 21.65
CA ASN A 618 18.22 -24.03 21.39
C ASN A 618 18.20 -24.75 20.04
N ILE A 619 18.50 -24.04 18.97
CA ILE A 619 18.38 -24.55 17.59
C ILE A 619 19.24 -25.81 17.35
N ASP A 620 20.28 -26.03 18.13
CA ASP A 620 21.13 -27.24 18.05
C ASP A 620 20.45 -28.47 18.69
N GLU A 621 19.43 -28.28 19.49
CA GLU A 621 18.66 -29.36 20.10
C GLU A 621 17.52 -29.82 19.19
N THR A 622 17.53 -31.08 18.82
CA THR A 622 16.52 -31.67 17.93
C THR A 622 15.55 -32.54 18.69
N VAL A 623 14.26 -32.39 18.37
CA VAL A 623 13.15 -33.15 18.97
C VAL A 623 12.33 -33.76 17.84
N ILE A 624 11.80 -34.96 18.02
CA ILE A 624 10.92 -35.62 17.07
C ILE A 624 9.48 -35.19 17.31
N SER A 625 8.77 -34.81 16.25
CA SER A 625 7.35 -34.44 16.32
C SER A 625 6.57 -34.98 15.11
N PRO A 626 5.32 -35.42 15.31
CA PRO A 626 4.48 -35.81 14.17
C PRO A 626 3.94 -34.62 13.41
N ILE A 627 3.78 -34.78 12.09
CA ILE A 627 3.05 -33.88 11.24
C ILE A 627 1.56 -33.88 11.64
N GLU A 628 0.99 -32.71 11.89
CA GLU A 628 -0.44 -32.55 12.16
C GLU A 628 -1.20 -32.30 10.84
N CYS A 629 -0.67 -31.44 9.98
CA CYS A 629 -1.29 -31.11 8.70
C CYS A 629 -0.25 -30.64 7.68
N LEU A 630 -0.40 -31.08 6.45
CA LEU A 630 0.29 -30.55 5.26
C LEU A 630 -0.60 -29.51 4.60
N VAL A 631 -0.10 -28.32 4.35
CA VAL A 631 -0.81 -27.23 3.70
C VAL A 631 -0.19 -26.97 2.33
N PHE A 632 -0.99 -27.08 1.29
CA PHE A 632 -0.62 -26.77 -0.09
C PHE A 632 -1.31 -25.47 -0.49
N THR A 633 -0.57 -24.56 -1.12
CA THR A 633 -1.11 -23.33 -1.73
C THR A 633 -0.85 -23.36 -3.21
N LYS A 634 -1.91 -23.35 -4.02
CA LYS A 634 -1.84 -23.39 -5.48
C LYS A 634 -1.22 -22.09 -6.01
N SER A 635 -0.30 -22.22 -6.95
CA SER A 635 0.30 -21.08 -7.65
C SER A 635 -0.63 -20.52 -8.72
N TYR A 636 -0.50 -19.24 -9.03
CA TYR A 636 -1.24 -18.61 -10.12
C TYR A 636 -0.59 -18.98 -11.45
N ASN A 637 -1.37 -19.49 -12.40
CA ASN A 637 -0.88 -19.95 -13.72
C ASN A 637 0.29 -20.94 -13.67
N ASP A 638 0.36 -21.78 -12.65
CA ASP A 638 1.47 -22.71 -12.42
C ASP A 638 2.86 -22.04 -12.36
N GLU A 639 2.92 -20.79 -11.94
CA GLU A 639 4.17 -20.04 -11.77
C GLU A 639 4.24 -19.42 -10.35
N GLU A 640 5.42 -19.45 -9.75
CA GLU A 640 5.66 -18.90 -8.40
C GLU A 640 6.99 -18.17 -8.33
N LEU A 641 7.03 -17.09 -7.56
CA LEU A 641 8.25 -16.35 -7.25
C LEU A 641 9.01 -17.09 -6.15
N LEU A 642 10.19 -17.61 -6.45
CA LEU A 642 10.96 -18.49 -5.58
C LEU A 642 12.42 -18.06 -5.48
N SER A 643 12.97 -18.05 -4.26
CA SER A 643 14.41 -17.95 -3.99
C SER A 643 15.00 -19.36 -3.91
N THR A 644 16.15 -19.55 -4.55
CA THR A 644 16.90 -20.81 -4.46
C THR A 644 18.21 -20.56 -3.71
N ILE A 645 18.28 -21.05 -2.48
CA ILE A 645 19.44 -20.90 -1.60
C ILE A 645 20.19 -22.22 -1.49
N SER A 646 21.51 -22.16 -1.30
CA SER A 646 22.35 -23.35 -1.22
C SER A 646 23.24 -23.28 0.02
N ASN A 647 23.39 -24.39 0.71
CA ASN A 647 24.48 -24.64 1.65
C ASN A 647 25.59 -25.46 0.96
N LYS A 648 26.55 -25.97 1.70
CA LYS A 648 27.65 -26.73 1.11
C LYS A 648 27.21 -28.06 0.45
N VAL A 649 26.04 -28.58 0.77
CA VAL A 649 25.63 -29.96 0.41
C VAL A 649 24.30 -29.96 -0.37
N THR A 650 23.38 -29.07 -0.07
CA THR A 650 22.00 -29.10 -0.58
C THR A 650 21.51 -27.74 -1.05
N THR A 651 20.42 -27.77 -1.81
CA THR A 651 19.75 -26.57 -2.34
C THR A 651 18.28 -26.59 -1.93
N LEU A 652 17.80 -25.47 -1.35
CA LEU A 652 16.41 -25.26 -0.98
C LEU A 652 15.78 -24.17 -1.84
N THR A 653 14.62 -24.46 -2.44
CA THR A 653 13.84 -23.51 -3.23
C THR A 653 12.52 -23.23 -2.51
N LEU A 654 12.28 -21.96 -2.20
CA LEU A 654 11.15 -21.54 -1.38
C LEU A 654 10.73 -20.10 -1.70
N THR A 655 9.58 -19.67 -1.16
CA THR A 655 9.11 -18.28 -1.32
C THR A 655 10.06 -17.28 -0.64
N PRO A 656 10.20 -16.06 -1.17
CA PRO A 656 11.24 -15.10 -0.78
C PRO A 656 11.21 -14.68 0.69
N PHE A 657 10.04 -14.71 1.32
CA PHE A 657 9.81 -14.23 2.69
C PHE A 657 9.50 -15.33 3.70
N HIS A 658 9.85 -16.58 3.38
CA HIS A 658 9.75 -17.67 4.35
C HIS A 658 10.92 -17.63 5.35
N PRO A 659 10.68 -17.50 6.68
CA PRO A 659 11.78 -17.45 7.64
C PRO A 659 12.56 -18.77 7.69
N ILE A 660 13.88 -18.68 7.58
CA ILE A 660 14.82 -19.78 7.75
C ILE A 660 15.98 -19.35 8.65
N VAL A 661 16.70 -20.29 9.24
CA VAL A 661 17.95 -19.99 9.94
C VAL A 661 19.14 -20.08 9.00
N GLU A 662 19.92 -19.02 8.93
CA GLU A 662 21.22 -19.01 8.24
C GLU A 662 22.25 -19.81 9.07
N THR A 663 22.68 -20.94 8.56
CA THR A 663 23.60 -21.90 9.25
C THR A 663 24.93 -21.30 9.70
N LYS A 664 25.39 -20.20 9.09
CA LYS A 664 26.64 -19.54 9.47
C LYS A 664 26.50 -18.51 10.60
N LYS A 665 25.31 -17.94 10.78
CA LYS A 665 25.08 -16.85 11.73
C LYS A 665 24.08 -17.21 12.83
N PHE A 666 23.46 -18.39 12.77
CA PHE A 666 22.40 -18.84 13.70
C PHE A 666 21.29 -17.77 13.89
N LYS A 667 20.95 -17.04 12.82
CA LYS A 667 19.99 -15.96 12.84
C LYS A 667 18.87 -16.24 11.85
N TRP A 668 17.62 -15.97 12.26
CA TRP A 668 16.46 -15.98 11.37
C TRP A 668 16.67 -14.94 10.26
N THR A 669 16.46 -15.35 9.03
CA THR A 669 16.63 -14.51 7.84
C THR A 669 15.60 -14.88 6.77
N PHE A 670 15.31 -13.95 5.88
CA PHE A 670 14.49 -14.22 4.71
C PHE A 670 15.36 -14.71 3.52
N PRO A 671 14.92 -15.70 2.74
CA PRO A 671 15.64 -16.16 1.54
C PRO A 671 16.01 -15.06 0.57
N ILE A 672 15.15 -14.03 0.42
CA ILE A 672 15.42 -12.87 -0.45
C ILE A 672 16.70 -12.13 -0.05
N SER A 673 17.04 -12.08 1.23
CA SER A 673 18.29 -11.46 1.70
C SER A 673 19.54 -12.30 1.44
N LEU A 674 19.41 -13.57 1.08
CA LEU A 674 20.49 -14.48 0.76
C LEU A 674 20.66 -14.71 -0.75
N LYS A 675 19.53 -14.79 -1.44
CA LYS A 675 19.50 -15.07 -2.87
C LYS A 675 18.23 -14.48 -3.48
N GLU A 676 18.42 -13.80 -4.58
CA GLU A 676 17.33 -13.21 -5.33
C GLU A 676 16.30 -14.24 -5.80
N PRO A 677 14.99 -13.88 -5.69
CA PRO A 677 13.92 -14.70 -6.19
C PRO A 677 13.81 -14.67 -7.72
N GLN A 678 13.38 -15.77 -8.28
CA GLN A 678 13.09 -15.94 -9.72
C GLN A 678 11.72 -16.58 -9.87
N ILE A 679 10.96 -16.16 -10.89
CA ILE A 679 9.74 -16.85 -11.26
C ILE A 679 10.10 -18.19 -11.86
N ARG A 680 9.46 -19.24 -11.36
CA ARG A 680 9.68 -20.61 -11.82
C ARG A 680 8.33 -21.30 -12.02
N LYS A 681 8.30 -22.22 -12.99
CA LYS A 681 7.16 -23.11 -13.17
C LYS A 681 6.98 -23.95 -11.90
N CYS A 682 5.85 -23.81 -11.24
CA CYS A 682 5.54 -24.43 -9.97
C CYS A 682 4.02 -24.54 -9.80
N GLU A 683 3.48 -25.74 -9.71
CA GLU A 683 2.06 -25.99 -9.49
C GLU A 683 1.56 -25.36 -8.18
N GLY A 684 2.41 -25.31 -7.17
CA GLY A 684 2.12 -24.72 -5.88
C GLY A 684 3.21 -24.96 -4.85
N VAL A 685 3.03 -24.37 -3.68
CA VAL A 685 4.01 -24.37 -2.59
C VAL A 685 3.44 -25.00 -1.33
N TYR A 686 4.31 -25.59 -0.51
CA TYR A 686 3.95 -26.39 0.65
C TYR A 686 4.54 -25.83 1.93
N THR A 687 3.75 -25.93 3.00
CA THR A 687 4.20 -25.73 4.38
C THR A 687 3.51 -26.73 5.29
N VAL A 688 3.94 -26.81 6.54
CA VAL A 688 3.45 -27.84 7.48
C VAL A 688 3.04 -27.24 8.82
N VAL A 689 2.12 -27.94 9.46
CA VAL A 689 1.80 -27.81 10.88
C VAL A 689 2.33 -29.06 11.58
N VAL A 690 3.21 -28.89 12.56
CA VAL A 690 3.70 -29.99 13.42
C VAL A 690 3.07 -29.90 14.81
N GLN A 691 2.98 -31.02 15.51
CA GLN A 691 2.27 -31.09 16.78
C GLN A 691 2.92 -30.21 17.87
N ASN A 692 4.25 -30.18 17.96
CA ASN A 692 4.99 -29.37 18.93
C ASN A 692 5.18 -27.89 18.48
N ARG A 693 4.74 -27.55 17.27
CA ARG A 693 4.88 -26.19 16.68
C ARG A 693 6.33 -25.74 16.44
N PHE A 694 7.29 -26.59 16.55
CA PHE A 694 8.69 -26.25 16.35
C PHE A 694 9.08 -26.19 14.85
N PRO A 695 10.12 -25.43 14.48
CA PRO A 695 10.67 -25.44 13.13
C PRO A 695 11.17 -26.84 12.75
N ILE A 696 11.09 -27.18 11.46
CA ILE A 696 11.57 -28.46 10.91
C ILE A 696 12.87 -28.27 10.13
N ILE A 697 13.54 -29.37 9.79
CA ILE A 697 14.72 -29.35 8.92
C ILE A 697 14.32 -29.71 7.49
N VAL A 698 14.47 -28.74 6.56
CA VAL A 698 14.19 -28.91 5.15
C VAL A 698 15.46 -28.65 4.35
N GLN A 699 15.94 -29.64 3.57
CA GLN A 699 17.20 -29.52 2.80
C GLN A 699 18.39 -29.03 3.65
N GLY A 700 18.44 -29.44 4.94
CA GLY A 700 19.50 -29.02 5.86
C GLY A 700 19.42 -27.56 6.36
N PHE A 701 18.28 -26.89 6.15
CA PHE A 701 17.97 -25.58 6.71
C PHE A 701 16.87 -25.70 7.77
N THR A 702 17.00 -24.97 8.87
CA THR A 702 15.91 -24.82 9.83
C THR A 702 14.84 -23.93 9.23
N TYR A 703 13.65 -24.47 9.08
CA TYR A 703 12.52 -23.96 8.30
C TYR A 703 11.33 -23.72 9.23
N ALA A 704 10.79 -22.48 9.21
CA ALA A 704 9.65 -22.11 10.07
C ALA A 704 8.38 -22.88 9.68
N THR A 705 7.65 -23.38 10.68
CA THR A 705 6.34 -24.04 10.52
C THR A 705 5.21 -23.07 10.80
N LEU A 706 3.98 -23.44 10.53
CA LEU A 706 2.82 -22.62 10.88
C LEU A 706 2.51 -22.71 12.38
N GLY A 707 2.20 -21.57 12.99
CA GLY A 707 1.77 -21.49 14.40
C GLY A 707 2.89 -21.73 15.43
N HIS A 708 4.14 -21.46 15.06
CA HIS A 708 5.34 -21.76 15.86
C HIS A 708 5.48 -20.93 17.16
N GLY A 709 4.78 -19.81 17.31
CA GLY A 709 4.81 -18.97 18.52
C GLY A 709 6.10 -18.20 18.79
N ILE A 710 7.10 -18.30 17.89
CA ILE A 710 8.39 -17.63 18.05
C ILE A 710 8.22 -16.14 17.72
N THR A 711 8.75 -15.27 18.58
CA THR A 711 8.75 -13.83 18.40
C THR A 711 10.07 -13.35 17.79
N GLY A 712 10.04 -12.27 17.05
CA GLY A 712 11.21 -11.66 16.43
C GLY A 712 10.89 -10.98 15.10
N GLU A 713 11.77 -10.11 14.67
CA GLU A 713 11.58 -9.24 13.51
C GLU A 713 11.35 -10.00 12.19
N VAL A 714 12.06 -11.12 11.99
CA VAL A 714 11.96 -11.93 10.78
C VAL A 714 10.90 -13.03 10.90
N ILE A 715 10.85 -13.72 12.03
CA ILE A 715 9.99 -14.91 12.21
C ILE A 715 8.61 -14.58 12.82
N GLY A 716 8.48 -13.46 13.53
CA GLY A 716 7.30 -13.10 14.30
C GLY A 716 6.12 -12.59 13.47
N HIS A 717 5.65 -13.38 12.48
CA HIS A 717 4.48 -12.99 11.68
C HIS A 717 3.19 -13.03 12.53
N PRO A 718 2.36 -11.94 12.53
CA PRO A 718 1.20 -11.80 13.43
C PRO A 718 0.06 -12.81 13.18
N PHE A 719 0.06 -13.49 12.04
CA PHE A 719 -0.88 -14.56 11.71
C PHE A 719 -0.17 -15.92 11.59
N PHE A 720 0.76 -16.08 10.64
CA PHE A 720 1.41 -17.38 10.36
C PHE A 720 2.24 -17.90 11.52
N GLY A 721 2.83 -17.02 12.34
CA GLY A 721 3.57 -17.39 13.55
C GLY A 721 2.71 -17.75 14.75
N THR A 722 1.40 -17.52 14.74
CA THR A 722 0.52 -17.62 15.90
C THR A 722 -0.48 -18.76 15.78
N GLY A 723 -1.14 -19.14 16.88
CA GLY A 723 -2.21 -20.14 16.88
C GLY A 723 -3.44 -19.77 16.03
N ARG A 724 -3.56 -18.50 15.58
CA ARG A 724 -4.67 -18.04 14.73
C ARG A 724 -4.72 -18.78 13.41
N VAL A 725 -3.57 -19.00 12.76
CA VAL A 725 -3.49 -19.75 11.49
C VAL A 725 -4.00 -21.19 11.67
N ILE A 726 -3.72 -21.82 12.80
CA ILE A 726 -4.19 -23.18 13.09
C ILE A 726 -5.71 -23.21 13.28
N ASN A 727 -6.26 -22.21 13.97
CA ASN A 727 -7.70 -22.08 14.16
C ASN A 727 -8.44 -21.91 12.84
N ASP A 728 -7.89 -21.14 11.92
CA ASP A 728 -8.49 -20.97 10.59
C ASP A 728 -8.35 -22.24 9.74
N LEU A 729 -7.18 -22.89 9.72
CA LEU A 729 -6.99 -24.14 9.00
C LEU A 729 -7.93 -25.25 9.49
N LYS A 730 -8.26 -25.29 10.79
CA LYS A 730 -9.22 -26.23 11.36
C LYS A 730 -10.66 -26.07 10.88
N LYS A 731 -11.02 -24.95 10.28
CA LYS A 731 -12.33 -24.74 9.65
C LYS A 731 -12.49 -25.54 8.36
N PHE A 732 -11.41 -25.93 7.72
CA PHE A 732 -11.45 -26.79 6.53
C PHE A 732 -11.68 -28.26 6.95
N ASN A 733 -12.70 -28.89 6.39
CA ASN A 733 -13.04 -30.28 6.70
C ASN A 733 -11.86 -31.24 6.47
N THR A 734 -10.99 -30.91 5.52
CA THR A 734 -9.80 -31.71 5.15
C THR A 734 -8.67 -31.64 6.19
N TYR A 735 -8.67 -30.67 7.09
CA TYR A 735 -7.67 -30.57 8.16
C TYR A 735 -7.63 -31.81 9.05
N SER A 736 -8.79 -32.36 9.36
CA SER A 736 -8.92 -33.58 10.17
C SER A 736 -8.23 -34.79 9.53
N TYR A 737 -8.14 -34.82 8.20
CA TYR A 737 -7.43 -35.83 7.41
C TYR A 737 -5.95 -35.50 7.21
N GLY A 738 -5.48 -34.34 7.68
CA GLY A 738 -4.09 -33.93 7.67
C GLY A 738 -3.61 -33.25 6.38
N PHE A 739 -4.53 -32.76 5.56
CA PHE A 739 -4.21 -32.03 4.34
C PHE A 739 -5.18 -30.89 4.10
N VAL A 740 -4.66 -29.68 3.80
CA VAL A 740 -5.47 -28.53 3.40
C VAL A 740 -4.94 -28.00 2.08
N ASN A 741 -5.83 -27.82 1.10
CA ASN A 741 -5.57 -27.21 -0.19
C ASN A 741 -6.12 -25.78 -0.17
N LEU A 742 -5.25 -24.80 -0.44
CA LEU A 742 -5.59 -23.38 -0.48
C LEU A 742 -5.33 -22.82 -1.88
N GLU A 743 -6.14 -21.86 -2.26
CA GLU A 743 -5.86 -20.93 -3.33
C GLU A 743 -5.38 -19.59 -2.76
N LYS A 744 -4.74 -18.75 -3.56
CA LYS A 744 -4.30 -17.42 -3.09
C LYS A 744 -5.47 -16.54 -2.64
N THR A 745 -6.66 -16.78 -3.18
CA THR A 745 -7.92 -16.14 -2.79
C THR A 745 -8.42 -16.51 -1.39
N ASN A 746 -7.97 -17.65 -0.83
CA ASN A 746 -8.35 -18.03 0.54
C ASN A 746 -7.66 -17.21 1.64
N TYR A 747 -6.67 -16.39 1.32
CA TYR A 747 -5.97 -15.58 2.32
C TYR A 747 -6.67 -14.25 2.52
N LYS A 748 -7.22 -14.06 3.73
CA LYS A 748 -7.67 -12.75 4.20
C LYS A 748 -6.46 -11.88 4.48
N ARG A 749 -6.42 -10.68 3.90
CA ARG A 749 -5.35 -9.70 4.09
C ARG A 749 -5.91 -8.44 4.72
N GLU A 750 -5.15 -7.82 5.59
CA GLU A 750 -5.45 -6.52 6.17
C GLU A 750 -4.19 -5.68 6.14
N GLY A 751 -4.21 -4.58 5.40
CA GLY A 751 -3.05 -3.72 5.22
C GLY A 751 -1.85 -4.43 4.59
N GLY A 752 -2.09 -5.30 3.59
CA GLY A 752 -1.06 -6.07 2.89
C GLY A 752 -0.51 -7.28 3.66
N ILE A 753 -0.90 -7.50 4.93
CA ILE A 753 -0.47 -8.63 5.76
C ILE A 753 -1.59 -9.65 5.81
N VAL A 754 -1.23 -10.93 5.68
CA VAL A 754 -2.20 -12.01 5.90
C VAL A 754 -2.63 -12.04 7.36
N THR A 755 -3.94 -11.97 7.59
CA THR A 755 -4.54 -11.95 8.93
C THR A 755 -5.51 -13.11 9.18
N GLY A 756 -5.86 -13.87 8.14
CA GLY A 756 -6.79 -14.99 8.21
C GLY A 756 -6.75 -15.88 6.96
N ILE A 757 -7.43 -17.02 7.06
CA ILE A 757 -7.73 -17.97 5.97
C ILE A 757 -9.22 -18.29 6.05
N PHE A 758 -9.93 -18.27 4.89
CA PHE A 758 -11.38 -18.55 4.81
C PHE A 758 -11.74 -19.48 3.65
#